data_2df237deb11d7daab804a4893c9c6870
#
_entry.id   2df237deb11d7daab804a4893c9c6870
#
_cell.length_a   1.000
_cell.length_b   1.000
_cell.length_c   1.000
_cell.angle_alpha   90.00
_cell.angle_beta   90.00
_cell.angle_gamma   90.00
#
_symmetry.space_group_name_H-M   'P 1'
#
loop_
_entity.id
_entity.type
_entity.pdbx_description
1 polymer ?
#
loop_
_entity_poly.entity_id
_entity_poly.type
_entity_poly.pdbx_seq_one_letter_code
_entity_poly.pdbx_strand_id
1 'polypeptide(L)'
;MERKKGIAKMRFLISALAVTGVWASCHAAKPVVSEFVQVLGPGEVFAPVPEATGNTDAARLVDTPEVFTAAYAKDFEVDGDLDKEVWRNVPAYTNFLPRGKGAKFPFKTELKLRYSSKALYMGFVLHQPMDTIKAQYDQDDQPVYSDDNVEILFFVPRKLGESLLHLAVNALGSCYDAANDRKVWNLRRKVIKTRRFKDRWTLEMKLPYSGLGIEQPIPGDYIGLRVCRFVSEPRSRASAPQLISVGNTKRGRFGKLLFGETTDEVAAEARAYRAQSVKKRVATRLEAAKKLAVSQEAATVHFVDRTHPVFDTAVRAVHQFKSGLEKFEKGRMSTNEFFALEAGYRKYAGAHAYVAWKASLWEKGNPDRVPPKDCASLPSLEFEQAGNEREAVCLEFTGLLCGPRLDLRLVPQTINTFGKWGAFVSCDSFEVYEEPPILWEKELITAPLIQKPGNIITITPGRTTRVWVVFNSRGVKPGKYNTKILLKSTHDIGIAEQSIDVSMRVWDFALPETRDWPLQTFFWGPNYFDNDEVQTLELMHDYHVTHGWTKSRLYEFGICRDQHTVRRPKKDDPVYFDRHLAETANEEFFRAAKRLGMRFVFGWGTPDRTPEWFKIMDKRLRNMGFKPGDYIFKTLIRDEFAKRHIPLNADKRAAVTKEFGTNLWFQAVYLSTPPPTGATIEDIEEAKLPEFYKMWTLIDGVFRDKGRGDEMTRRLRAKGCKVWTYKCSLYMQTRDILDYYRFYLWRSYMRGLDGVAIWCSGGRSGSDGFDTRDGYDDGITFCGNGKTRIPTKRFEAFREGLEDIAYMDALAKEIAKAKGTKRDVSKAQALLDRRAEVMQKADYGVLDEWRLEAGRTIHELIRSSNATKSTPGKAKK
;
A
#
# COMPACT_ATOMS: atom_id res chain seq x y z
N MET A 1 55.09 4.88 12.17
CA MET A 1 54.01 4.54 13.13
C MET A 1 53.08 5.71 13.52
N GLU A 2 53.37 6.94 13.06
CA GLU A 2 52.57 8.12 13.44
C GLU A 2 51.45 8.53 12.44
N ARG A 3 51.43 7.99 11.24
CA ARG A 3 50.35 8.25 10.26
C ARG A 3 49.01 7.50 10.48
N LYS A 4 48.98 6.53 11.40
CA LYS A 4 47.73 5.79 11.68
C LYS A 4 46.88 6.35 12.83
N LYS A 5 47.39 7.31 13.60
CA LYS A 5 46.61 7.92 14.72
C LYS A 5 45.76 9.14 14.31
N GLY A 6 46.00 9.73 13.15
CA GLY A 6 45.23 10.90 12.67
C GLY A 6 43.86 10.53 12.04
N ILE A 7 43.73 9.35 11.46
CA ILE A 7 42.53 8.92 10.73
C ILE A 7 41.45 8.40 11.68
N ALA A 8 41.82 7.87 12.84
CA ALA A 8 40.87 7.39 13.84
C ALA A 8 40.11 8.52 14.56
N LYS A 9 40.74 9.69 14.74
CA LYS A 9 40.06 10.84 15.40
C LYS A 9 39.08 11.58 14.47
N MET A 10 39.28 11.53 13.16
CA MET A 10 38.36 12.19 12.22
C MET A 10 37.13 11.34 11.93
N ARG A 11 37.21 10.02 12.07
CA ARG A 11 36.04 9.12 11.96
C ARG A 11 35.08 9.21 13.16
N PHE A 12 35.61 9.55 14.35
CA PHE A 12 34.76 9.68 15.55
C PHE A 12 33.96 11.00 15.60
N LEU A 13 34.44 12.07 14.94
CA LEU A 13 33.72 13.35 14.91
C LEU A 13 32.59 13.38 13.86
N ILE A 14 32.70 12.63 12.76
CA ILE A 14 31.66 12.57 11.72
C ILE A 14 30.51 11.65 12.15
N SER A 15 30.80 10.61 12.92
CA SER A 15 29.75 9.74 13.49
C SER A 15 28.95 10.38 14.63
N ALA A 16 29.54 11.31 15.37
CA ALA A 16 28.85 11.99 16.48
C ALA A 16 27.90 13.11 16.00
N LEU A 17 28.16 13.72 14.82
CA LEU A 17 27.29 14.76 14.26
C LEU A 17 26.10 14.20 13.48
N ALA A 18 26.20 12.96 13.00
CA ALA A 18 25.08 12.31 12.32
C ALA A 18 24.05 11.68 13.28
N VAL A 19 24.46 11.35 14.51
CA VAL A 19 23.56 10.69 15.51
C VAL A 19 22.79 11.72 16.34
N THR A 20 23.27 12.95 16.50
CA THR A 20 22.56 13.98 17.26
C THR A 20 21.51 14.75 16.46
N GLY A 21 21.54 14.69 15.13
CA GLY A 21 20.53 15.33 14.26
C GLY A 21 19.24 14.53 14.05
N VAL A 22 19.23 13.24 14.36
CA VAL A 22 18.07 12.35 14.10
C VAL A 22 17.23 12.09 15.34
N TRP A 23 17.73 12.37 16.55
CA TRP A 23 17.01 12.11 17.81
C TRP A 23 16.22 13.31 18.35
N ALA A 24 16.34 14.49 17.75
CA ALA A 24 15.58 15.68 18.20
C ALA A 24 14.20 15.82 17.53
N SER A 25 13.83 14.98 16.56
CA SER A 25 12.55 15.07 15.86
C SER A 25 11.53 13.98 16.19
N CYS A 26 11.82 13.10 17.16
CA CYS A 26 10.88 12.06 17.60
C CYS A 26 10.21 12.32 18.95
N HIS A 27 10.22 13.58 19.48
CA HIS A 27 9.39 13.92 20.61
C HIS A 27 8.13 14.62 20.13
N ALA A 28 7.06 13.80 20.10
CA ALA A 28 5.66 14.18 20.26
C ALA A 28 5.28 15.48 19.52
N ALA A 29 5.12 15.42 18.22
CA ALA A 29 4.02 16.14 17.63
C ALA A 29 2.75 15.55 18.27
N LYS A 30 2.24 16.20 19.33
CA LYS A 30 0.83 16.09 19.66
C LYS A 30 0.10 16.21 18.34
N PRO A 31 -0.91 15.38 18.05
CA PRO A 31 -1.73 15.59 16.87
C PRO A 31 -2.15 17.06 16.95
N VAL A 32 -1.68 17.87 16.03
CA VAL A 32 -2.25 19.18 15.78
C VAL A 32 -3.64 18.81 15.31
N VAL A 33 -4.58 18.82 16.25
CA VAL A 33 -6.00 18.88 15.93
C VAL A 33 -6.05 20.10 15.04
N SER A 34 -6.21 19.89 13.72
CA SER A 34 -6.37 20.97 12.77
C SER A 34 -7.47 21.83 13.36
N GLU A 35 -7.10 23.00 13.86
CA GLU A 35 -8.10 23.97 14.23
C GLU A 35 -8.83 24.26 12.93
N PHE A 36 -10.05 23.73 12.78
CA PHE A 36 -11.00 24.12 11.78
C PHE A 36 -11.46 25.57 12.04
N VAL A 37 -10.56 26.44 12.32
CA VAL A 37 -10.71 27.88 12.23
C VAL A 37 -10.25 28.24 10.82
N GLN A 38 -11.12 27.98 9.86
CA GLN A 38 -10.99 28.68 8.60
C GLN A 38 -11.13 30.16 8.90
N VAL A 39 -10.05 30.86 8.74
CA VAL A 39 -9.98 32.30 8.90
C VAL A 39 -10.78 32.92 7.75
N LEU A 40 -11.94 33.43 8.04
CA LEU A 40 -12.82 34.09 7.09
C LEU A 40 -12.32 35.50 6.83
N GLY A 41 -12.45 36.03 5.63
CA GLY A 41 -12.14 37.40 5.28
C GLY A 41 -13.10 38.40 5.92
N PRO A 42 -12.78 39.70 5.88
CA PRO A 42 -13.67 40.75 6.39
C PRO A 42 -15.04 40.70 5.71
N GLY A 43 -16.08 40.62 6.49
CA GLY A 43 -17.48 40.58 5.99
C GLY A 43 -17.97 39.24 5.47
N GLU A 44 -17.11 38.18 5.44
CA GLU A 44 -17.49 36.89 4.89
C GLU A 44 -18.36 36.02 5.81
N VAL A 45 -18.26 36.19 7.12
CA VAL A 45 -19.02 35.42 8.12
C VAL A 45 -20.51 35.70 8.05
N PHE A 46 -20.85 36.97 7.76
CA PHE A 46 -22.19 37.48 7.83
C PHE A 46 -22.67 38.07 6.49
N ALA A 47 -21.85 38.02 5.45
CA ALA A 47 -22.28 38.37 4.12
C ALA A 47 -23.47 37.52 3.69
N PRO A 48 -24.49 38.07 3.02
CA PRO A 48 -25.47 37.24 2.33
C PRO A 48 -24.72 36.28 1.43
N VAL A 49 -25.18 35.02 1.36
CA VAL A 49 -24.61 34.01 0.47
C VAL A 49 -24.45 34.62 -0.90
N PRO A 50 -23.24 34.69 -1.48
CA PRO A 50 -23.10 35.27 -2.84
C PRO A 50 -24.05 34.52 -3.77
N GLU A 51 -24.72 35.23 -4.63
CA GLU A 51 -25.52 34.62 -5.70
C GLU A 51 -24.66 33.57 -6.39
N ALA A 52 -25.12 32.30 -6.33
CA ALA A 52 -24.36 31.17 -6.73
C ALA A 52 -24.09 31.22 -8.24
N THR A 53 -22.87 31.49 -8.62
CA THR A 53 -22.41 31.14 -9.94
C THR A 53 -22.23 29.62 -9.97
N GLY A 54 -23.28 28.91 -10.31
CA GLY A 54 -23.22 27.53 -10.82
C GLY A 54 -23.50 26.38 -9.87
N ASN A 55 -23.81 26.58 -8.59
CA ASN A 55 -24.28 25.47 -7.73
C ASN A 55 -25.47 25.92 -6.87
N THR A 56 -26.65 25.51 -7.30
CA THR A 56 -27.95 26.06 -6.87
C THR A 56 -28.42 25.63 -5.49
N ASP A 57 -27.70 24.78 -4.75
CA ASP A 57 -28.19 24.21 -3.49
C ASP A 57 -27.94 25.10 -2.26
N ALA A 58 -26.86 25.87 -2.24
CA ALA A 58 -26.51 26.67 -1.07
C ALA A 58 -27.38 27.93 -0.92
N ALA A 59 -27.65 28.65 -2.02
CA ALA A 59 -28.49 29.86 -2.01
C ALA A 59 -29.93 29.57 -1.61
N ARG A 60 -30.45 28.37 -1.89
CA ARG A 60 -31.78 27.89 -1.50
C ARG A 60 -31.98 27.59 -0.03
N LEU A 61 -30.87 27.38 0.72
CA LEU A 61 -30.92 26.92 2.11
C LEU A 61 -31.29 28.06 3.08
N VAL A 62 -31.01 29.33 2.77
CA VAL A 62 -31.26 30.47 3.66
C VAL A 62 -32.43 31.35 3.15
N ASP A 63 -33.05 31.01 2.04
CA ASP A 63 -34.17 31.75 1.47
C ASP A 63 -35.50 31.31 2.09
N THR A 64 -35.66 31.63 3.38
CA THR A 64 -36.96 31.53 4.08
C THR A 64 -37.30 32.86 4.70
N PRO A 65 -38.60 33.21 4.82
CA PRO A 65 -39.04 34.42 5.51
C PRO A 65 -38.84 34.35 7.03
N GLU A 66 -38.40 33.23 7.55
CA GLU A 66 -38.19 33.01 8.98
C GLU A 66 -36.96 33.76 9.50
N VAL A 67 -37.21 34.70 10.43
CA VAL A 67 -36.15 35.47 11.07
C VAL A 67 -36.18 35.25 12.57
N PHE A 68 -35.08 34.84 13.11
CA PHE A 68 -34.82 34.72 14.54
C PHE A 68 -33.93 35.90 14.96
N THR A 69 -34.41 36.80 15.82
CA THR A 69 -33.63 37.92 16.25
C THR A 69 -33.02 37.68 17.63
N ALA A 70 -31.70 37.76 17.69
CA ALA A 70 -30.97 37.74 18.95
C ALA A 70 -30.79 39.19 19.45
N ALA A 71 -31.30 39.51 20.65
CA ALA A 71 -31.15 40.81 21.25
C ALA A 71 -29.79 40.89 22.00
N TYR A 72 -29.11 42.03 21.95
CA TYR A 72 -27.85 42.26 22.64
C TYR A 72 -28.03 42.21 24.18
N ALA A 73 -27.09 41.67 24.89
CA ALA A 73 -26.93 41.73 26.33
C ALA A 73 -25.44 41.75 26.70
N LYS A 74 -25.08 42.28 27.88
CA LYS A 74 -23.78 42.05 28.46
C LYS A 74 -23.59 40.54 28.72
N ASP A 75 -22.34 40.12 28.77
CA ASP A 75 -22.01 38.71 29.02
C ASP A 75 -22.58 38.27 30.41
N PHE A 76 -23.18 37.08 30.49
CA PHE A 76 -23.84 36.60 31.67
C PHE A 76 -23.63 35.11 31.89
N GLU A 77 -23.87 34.64 33.12
CA GLU A 77 -23.73 33.22 33.47
C GLU A 77 -24.98 32.43 33.12
N VAL A 78 -24.74 31.20 32.70
CA VAL A 78 -25.74 30.20 32.27
C VAL A 78 -25.91 29.17 33.37
N ASP A 79 -27.15 29.08 33.93
CA ASP A 79 -27.51 28.18 35.06
C ASP A 79 -28.79 27.38 34.81
N GLY A 80 -29.39 27.53 33.67
CA GLY A 80 -30.63 26.86 33.25
C GLY A 80 -31.91 27.60 33.67
N ASP A 81 -31.80 28.73 34.37
CA ASP A 81 -32.94 29.58 34.75
C ASP A 81 -33.26 30.59 33.68
N LEU A 82 -34.48 30.50 33.13
CA LEU A 82 -34.99 31.41 32.12
C LEU A 82 -35.95 32.45 32.66
N ASP A 83 -36.20 32.45 33.96
CA ASP A 83 -37.02 33.47 34.68
C ASP A 83 -36.19 34.66 35.17
N LYS A 84 -34.84 34.58 35.06
CA LYS A 84 -33.93 35.67 35.44
C LYS A 84 -34.11 36.87 34.52
N GLU A 85 -33.77 38.06 35.02
CA GLU A 85 -34.02 39.36 34.37
C GLU A 85 -33.52 39.43 32.92
N VAL A 86 -32.36 38.85 32.65
CA VAL A 86 -31.77 38.88 31.27
C VAL A 86 -32.65 38.22 30.25
N TRP A 87 -33.54 37.29 30.65
CA TRP A 87 -34.46 36.59 29.76
C TRP A 87 -35.88 37.10 29.79
N ARG A 88 -36.26 37.89 30.85
CA ARG A 88 -37.69 38.28 31.14
C ARG A 88 -38.31 39.04 29.98
N ASN A 89 -37.60 39.98 29.41
CA ASN A 89 -38.11 40.85 28.32
C ASN A 89 -37.71 40.39 26.93
N VAL A 90 -37.22 39.14 26.77
CA VAL A 90 -36.89 38.61 25.44
C VAL A 90 -38.12 37.94 24.85
N PRO A 91 -38.60 38.37 23.68
CA PRO A 91 -39.71 37.70 22.99
C PRO A 91 -39.35 36.25 22.71
N ALA A 92 -40.25 35.32 23.08
CA ALA A 92 -40.07 33.89 22.76
C ALA A 92 -40.53 33.62 21.32
N TYR A 93 -39.70 32.95 20.56
CA TYR A 93 -40.08 32.35 19.31
C TYR A 93 -40.80 31.03 19.55
N THR A 94 -42.05 30.91 19.08
CA THR A 94 -42.91 29.73 19.37
C THR A 94 -43.43 29.02 18.14
N ASN A 95 -43.10 29.51 16.93
CA ASN A 95 -43.59 28.96 15.68
C ASN A 95 -42.85 27.68 15.25
N PHE A 96 -42.96 26.62 16.09
CA PHE A 96 -42.42 25.28 15.80
C PHE A 96 -43.48 24.45 15.13
N LEU A 97 -43.34 24.19 13.86
CA LEU A 97 -44.34 23.47 13.05
C LEU A 97 -43.97 21.96 12.97
N PRO A 98 -44.99 21.08 13.08
CA PRO A 98 -44.80 19.65 12.93
C PRO A 98 -44.18 19.29 11.59
N ARG A 99 -43.42 18.22 11.59
CA ARG A 99 -42.77 17.68 10.40
C ARG A 99 -43.80 16.95 9.53
N GLY A 100 -43.95 17.40 8.30
CA GLY A 100 -44.90 16.83 7.33
C GLY A 100 -46.28 17.50 7.34
N LYS A 101 -46.98 17.38 6.20
CA LYS A 101 -48.30 18.00 6.02
C LYS A 101 -49.34 17.25 6.86
N GLY A 102 -50.09 17.97 7.71
CA GLY A 102 -51.10 17.41 8.58
C GLY A 102 -50.59 16.71 9.85
N ALA A 103 -49.30 16.68 10.10
CA ALA A 103 -48.75 16.13 11.34
C ALA A 103 -49.11 17.03 12.53
N LYS A 104 -49.21 16.41 13.72
CA LYS A 104 -49.41 17.13 15.01
C LYS A 104 -48.14 16.99 15.86
N PHE A 105 -47.81 18.03 16.60
CA PHE A 105 -46.78 18.00 17.62
C PHE A 105 -47.43 18.35 18.97
N PRO A 106 -47.30 17.50 20.01
CA PRO A 106 -48.11 17.59 21.21
C PRO A 106 -47.67 18.69 22.19
N PHE A 107 -46.46 19.17 22.09
CA PHE A 107 -45.85 19.99 23.11
C PHE A 107 -45.41 21.36 22.57
N LYS A 108 -45.65 22.42 23.40
CA LYS A 108 -45.15 23.76 23.09
C LYS A 108 -43.66 23.83 23.25
N THR A 109 -43.00 24.58 22.38
CA THR A 109 -41.57 24.88 22.41
C THR A 109 -41.43 26.41 22.32
N GLU A 110 -40.59 26.96 23.18
CA GLU A 110 -40.29 28.40 23.18
C GLU A 110 -38.76 28.58 23.08
N LEU A 111 -38.30 29.44 22.17
CA LEU A 111 -36.88 29.79 21.99
C LEU A 111 -36.70 31.28 22.24
N LYS A 112 -35.79 31.62 23.12
CA LYS A 112 -35.31 32.98 23.40
C LYS A 112 -33.85 33.11 22.96
N LEU A 113 -33.48 34.23 22.36
CA LEU A 113 -32.15 34.45 21.82
C LEU A 113 -31.51 35.74 22.33
N ARG A 114 -30.29 35.64 22.80
CA ARG A 114 -29.45 36.78 23.17
C ARG A 114 -28.07 36.62 22.55
N TYR A 115 -27.35 37.73 22.42
CA TYR A 115 -25.95 37.72 22.08
C TYR A 115 -25.15 38.76 22.89
N SER A 116 -23.86 38.49 23.10
CA SER A 116 -22.94 39.44 23.72
C SER A 116 -21.72 39.68 22.83
N SER A 117 -20.74 40.41 23.30
CA SER A 117 -19.45 40.53 22.62
C SER A 117 -18.68 39.20 22.56
N LYS A 118 -19.05 38.14 23.31
CA LYS A 118 -18.29 36.89 23.42
C LYS A 118 -19.01 35.66 22.90
N ALA A 119 -20.34 35.64 22.99
CA ALA A 119 -21.10 34.42 22.74
C ALA A 119 -22.54 34.70 22.25
N LEU A 120 -23.09 33.71 21.58
CA LEU A 120 -24.53 33.53 21.34
C LEU A 120 -25.13 32.78 22.54
N TYR A 121 -26.28 33.24 23.02
CA TYR A 121 -27.06 32.61 24.09
C TYR A 121 -28.39 32.13 23.54
N MET A 122 -28.75 30.91 23.90
CA MET A 122 -30.02 30.30 23.52
C MET A 122 -30.73 29.78 24.77
N GLY A 123 -31.98 30.22 25.00
CA GLY A 123 -32.83 29.74 26.05
C GLY A 123 -34.06 29.03 25.51
N PHE A 124 -34.35 27.83 25.99
CA PHE A 124 -35.49 27.04 25.54
C PHE A 124 -36.40 26.72 26.76
N VAL A 125 -37.70 26.91 26.58
CA VAL A 125 -38.72 26.33 27.46
C VAL A 125 -39.40 25.21 26.67
N LEU A 126 -39.32 24.02 27.18
CA LEU A 126 -39.70 22.79 26.51
C LEU A 126 -40.79 22.10 27.31
N HIS A 127 -42.07 22.44 26.98
CA HIS A 127 -43.23 21.89 27.69
C HIS A 127 -43.32 20.40 27.41
N GLN A 128 -43.38 19.59 28.44
CA GLN A 128 -43.55 18.15 28.42
C GLN A 128 -43.63 17.65 29.86
N PRO A 129 -44.63 16.80 30.24
CA PRO A 129 -44.66 16.20 31.55
C PRO A 129 -43.41 15.43 31.85
N MET A 130 -42.88 15.56 33.09
CA MET A 130 -41.57 15.01 33.45
C MET A 130 -41.50 13.51 33.34
N ASP A 131 -42.60 12.82 33.62
CA ASP A 131 -42.74 11.34 33.55
C ASP A 131 -42.71 10.80 32.13
N THR A 132 -42.90 11.66 31.16
CA THR A 132 -42.85 11.29 29.72
C THR A 132 -41.49 11.57 29.03
N ILE A 133 -40.57 12.20 29.76
CA ILE A 133 -39.28 12.59 29.19
C ILE A 133 -38.36 11.39 29.15
N LYS A 134 -37.89 11.05 27.95
CA LYS A 134 -36.85 10.04 27.72
C LYS A 134 -35.50 10.71 27.54
N ALA A 135 -34.60 10.51 28.50
CA ALA A 135 -33.20 10.98 28.46
C ALA A 135 -32.31 9.91 29.10
N GLN A 136 -31.66 9.11 28.29
CA GLN A 136 -30.88 7.95 28.69
C GLN A 136 -29.38 8.22 28.64
N TYR A 137 -28.97 9.11 27.73
CA TYR A 137 -27.55 9.41 27.50
C TYR A 137 -27.09 10.57 28.36
N ASP A 138 -26.16 10.30 29.27
CA ASP A 138 -25.66 11.24 30.28
C ASP A 138 -24.27 11.82 29.98
N GLN A 139 -23.66 11.42 28.84
CA GLN A 139 -22.35 11.92 28.42
C GLN A 139 -22.43 12.57 27.05
N ASP A 140 -21.53 13.53 26.80
CA ASP A 140 -21.38 14.15 25.49
C ASP A 140 -20.97 13.11 24.44
N ASP A 141 -21.29 13.37 23.17
CA ASP A 141 -20.99 12.53 22.00
C ASP A 141 -21.67 11.15 21.95
N GLN A 142 -22.45 10.78 22.96
CA GLN A 142 -23.37 9.64 22.87
C GLN A 142 -24.50 9.92 21.86
N PRO A 143 -25.33 8.91 21.50
CA PRO A 143 -26.47 9.12 20.59
C PRO A 143 -27.63 9.94 21.19
N VAL A 144 -27.34 11.12 21.76
CA VAL A 144 -28.24 12.06 22.40
C VAL A 144 -29.44 12.43 21.50
N TYR A 145 -29.25 12.39 20.17
CA TYR A 145 -30.29 12.61 19.18
C TYR A 145 -31.39 11.51 19.18
N SER A 146 -31.22 10.43 19.94
CA SER A 146 -32.24 9.38 20.13
C SER A 146 -33.10 9.59 21.36
N ASP A 147 -32.71 10.51 22.27
CA ASP A 147 -33.47 10.95 23.41
C ASP A 147 -34.47 12.07 23.04
N ASP A 148 -35.31 12.45 23.98
CA ASP A 148 -36.03 13.71 23.90
C ASP A 148 -35.02 14.85 23.91
N ASN A 149 -34.95 15.59 22.81
CA ASN A 149 -33.86 16.54 22.59
C ASN A 149 -34.29 17.79 21.79
N VAL A 150 -33.38 18.76 21.79
CA VAL A 150 -33.38 19.88 20.84
C VAL A 150 -32.19 19.74 19.93
N GLU A 151 -32.43 19.60 18.62
CA GLU A 151 -31.39 19.67 17.61
C GLU A 151 -31.29 21.13 17.11
N ILE A 152 -30.06 21.65 17.12
CA ILE A 152 -29.73 23.01 16.66
C ILE A 152 -28.76 22.89 15.51
N LEU A 153 -29.12 23.40 14.36
CA LEU A 153 -28.30 23.38 13.17
C LEU A 153 -27.97 24.82 12.78
N PHE A 154 -26.66 25.11 12.74
CA PHE A 154 -26.17 26.38 12.22
C PHE A 154 -25.59 26.17 10.83
N PHE A 155 -25.97 27.05 9.93
CA PHE A 155 -25.36 27.14 8.62
C PHE A 155 -24.49 28.39 8.60
N VAL A 156 -23.17 28.15 8.59
CA VAL A 156 -22.16 29.22 8.61
C VAL A 156 -21.53 29.27 7.22
N PRO A 157 -21.80 30.34 6.43
CA PRO A 157 -21.18 30.49 5.11
C PRO A 157 -19.66 30.66 5.28
N ARG A 158 -18.88 29.92 4.47
CA ARG A 158 -17.41 30.00 4.45
C ARG A 158 -16.91 30.05 3.02
N LYS A 159 -15.76 30.68 2.80
CA LYS A 159 -15.14 30.85 1.48
C LYS A 159 -14.71 29.53 0.81
N LEU A 160 -14.40 28.48 1.57
CA LEU A 160 -13.96 27.17 1.10
C LEU A 160 -15.01 26.07 1.30
N GLY A 161 -16.27 26.43 1.30
CA GLY A 161 -17.37 25.53 1.53
C GLY A 161 -18.15 25.89 2.79
N GLU A 162 -19.38 25.50 2.78
CA GLU A 162 -20.35 25.74 3.83
C GLU A 162 -20.06 24.82 5.02
N SER A 163 -20.20 25.34 6.24
CA SER A 163 -20.15 24.52 7.42
C SER A 163 -21.53 24.40 8.05
N LEU A 164 -22.03 23.19 8.02
CA LEU A 164 -23.19 22.79 8.78
C LEU A 164 -22.73 22.30 10.17
N LEU A 165 -23.05 23.08 11.21
CA LEU A 165 -22.80 22.68 12.59
C LEU A 165 -24.10 22.11 13.15
N HIS A 166 -24.01 20.95 13.79
CA HIS A 166 -25.14 20.23 14.35
C HIS A 166 -24.89 19.96 15.82
N LEU A 167 -25.80 20.42 16.68
CA LEU A 167 -25.84 20.10 18.09
C LEU A 167 -27.16 19.39 18.39
N ALA A 168 -27.14 18.38 19.28
CA ALA A 168 -28.36 17.82 19.85
C ALA A 168 -28.19 17.76 21.37
N VAL A 169 -29.14 18.35 22.12
CA VAL A 169 -29.06 18.42 23.58
C VAL A 169 -30.31 17.81 24.18
N ASN A 170 -30.16 16.90 25.13
CA ASN A 170 -31.24 16.24 25.85
C ASN A 170 -31.56 16.95 27.18
N ALA A 171 -32.54 16.43 27.92
CA ALA A 171 -32.99 16.99 29.21
C ALA A 171 -31.97 16.74 30.35
N LEU A 172 -30.91 15.97 30.17
CA LEU A 172 -29.78 15.83 31.11
C LEU A 172 -28.72 16.90 30.86
N GLY A 173 -28.75 17.61 29.74
CA GLY A 173 -27.75 18.57 29.33
C GLY A 173 -26.59 17.98 28.52
N SER A 174 -26.63 16.67 28.26
CA SER A 174 -25.65 16.00 27.40
C SER A 174 -25.80 16.47 25.96
N CYS A 175 -24.71 16.70 25.28
CA CYS A 175 -24.65 17.29 23.96
C CYS A 175 -23.91 16.39 22.97
N TYR A 176 -24.56 16.03 21.87
CA TYR A 176 -23.92 15.56 20.66
C TYR A 176 -23.60 16.74 19.76
N ASP A 177 -22.35 16.84 19.27
CA ASP A 177 -22.01 17.86 18.28
C ASP A 177 -21.23 17.28 17.09
N ALA A 178 -21.43 17.88 15.91
CA ALA A 178 -20.78 17.46 14.67
C ALA A 178 -20.69 18.64 13.68
N ALA A 179 -19.69 18.61 12.82
CA ALA A 179 -19.58 19.53 11.69
C ALA A 179 -19.50 18.76 10.39
N ASN A 180 -20.37 19.12 9.41
CA ASN A 180 -20.44 18.46 8.10
C ASN A 180 -20.49 16.91 8.21
N ASP A 181 -21.27 16.39 9.17
CA ASP A 181 -21.42 14.97 9.49
C ASP A 181 -20.19 14.27 10.09
N ARG A 182 -19.15 15.02 10.42
CA ARG A 182 -17.95 14.48 11.07
C ARG A 182 -18.05 14.66 12.59
N LYS A 183 -18.09 13.57 13.31
CA LYS A 183 -18.15 13.53 14.78
C LYS A 183 -16.87 14.01 15.50
N VAL A 184 -15.83 14.32 14.76
CA VAL A 184 -14.54 14.80 15.30
C VAL A 184 -14.54 16.29 15.64
N TRP A 185 -15.62 17.01 15.34
CA TRP A 185 -15.76 18.42 15.71
C TRP A 185 -16.46 18.55 17.04
N ASN A 186 -15.86 19.27 17.97
CA ASN A 186 -16.44 19.58 19.27
C ASN A 186 -16.54 21.09 19.43
N LEU A 187 -17.72 21.58 19.83
CA LEU A 187 -17.95 22.98 20.15
C LEU A 187 -17.25 23.34 21.45
N ARG A 188 -16.05 23.90 21.34
CA ARG A 188 -15.19 24.23 22.49
C ARG A 188 -15.79 25.30 23.36
N ARG A 189 -15.64 25.19 24.68
CA ARG A 189 -16.07 26.15 25.69
C ARG A 189 -17.57 26.44 25.69
N LYS A 190 -18.39 25.54 25.12
CA LYS A 190 -19.84 25.61 25.29
C LYS A 190 -20.19 25.45 26.77
N VAL A 191 -21.20 26.17 27.23
CA VAL A 191 -21.83 25.93 28.53
C VAL A 191 -23.28 25.60 28.27
N ILE A 192 -23.73 24.47 28.79
CA ILE A 192 -25.09 23.95 28.64
C ILE A 192 -25.61 23.63 30.01
N LYS A 193 -26.78 24.18 30.37
CA LYS A 193 -27.46 23.95 31.63
C LYS A 193 -28.91 23.67 31.41
N THR A 194 -29.45 22.69 32.10
CA THR A 194 -30.85 22.30 32.08
C THR A 194 -31.44 22.35 33.49
N ARG A 195 -32.73 22.70 33.59
CA ARG A 195 -33.54 22.50 34.78
C ARG A 195 -34.83 21.76 34.47
N ARG A 196 -35.30 20.94 35.39
CA ARG A 196 -36.49 20.11 35.18
C ARG A 196 -37.59 20.54 36.19
N PHE A 197 -38.79 20.66 35.64
CA PHE A 197 -39.99 21.02 36.39
C PHE A 197 -41.05 19.94 36.17
N LYS A 198 -42.17 19.99 36.88
CA LYS A 198 -43.19 18.94 36.76
C LYS A 198 -43.80 18.85 35.35
N ASP A 199 -43.92 19.99 34.66
CA ASP A 199 -44.61 20.13 33.37
C ASP A 199 -43.72 20.55 32.20
N ARG A 200 -42.44 20.81 32.45
CA ARG A 200 -41.47 21.30 31.47
C ARG A 200 -40.05 21.07 31.89
N TRP A 201 -39.14 21.26 30.97
CA TRP A 201 -37.73 21.47 31.26
C TRP A 201 -37.21 22.69 30.51
N THR A 202 -36.16 23.29 31.02
CA THR A 202 -35.50 24.42 30.40
C THR A 202 -34.10 24.02 29.98
N LEU A 203 -33.64 24.65 28.92
CA LEU A 203 -32.28 24.54 28.40
C LEU A 203 -31.71 25.93 28.19
N GLU A 204 -30.59 26.21 28.79
CA GLU A 204 -29.86 27.49 28.62
C GLU A 204 -28.45 27.18 28.15
N MET A 205 -28.03 27.85 27.08
CA MET A 205 -26.77 27.59 26.40
C MET A 205 -26.00 28.89 26.17
N LYS A 206 -24.65 28.82 26.39
CA LYS A 206 -23.69 29.83 25.95
C LYS A 206 -22.77 29.20 24.89
N LEU A 207 -22.78 29.73 23.68
CA LEU A 207 -22.06 29.26 22.52
C LEU A 207 -21.03 30.32 22.10
N PRO A 208 -19.74 30.15 22.46
CA PRO A 208 -18.71 31.12 22.09
C PRO A 208 -18.52 31.19 20.58
N TYR A 209 -18.33 32.40 20.06
CA TYR A 209 -18.12 32.62 18.61
C TYR A 209 -16.94 31.85 18.04
N SER A 210 -15.86 31.74 18.80
CA SER A 210 -14.70 30.94 18.40
C SER A 210 -15.03 29.44 18.22
N GLY A 211 -15.98 28.92 19.00
CA GLY A 211 -16.47 27.55 18.88
C GLY A 211 -17.37 27.39 17.64
N LEU A 212 -18.19 28.39 17.33
CA LEU A 212 -19.01 28.44 16.11
C LEU A 212 -18.18 28.75 14.86
N GLY A 213 -16.90 29.13 14.98
CA GLY A 213 -16.04 29.51 13.88
C GLY A 213 -16.47 30.83 13.20
N ILE A 214 -17.10 31.73 13.98
CA ILE A 214 -17.49 33.07 13.53
C ILE A 214 -16.80 34.13 14.40
N GLU A 215 -16.72 35.35 13.87
CA GLU A 215 -16.24 36.51 14.61
C GLU A 215 -17.35 37.13 15.46
N GLN A 216 -16.98 38.09 16.33
CA GLN A 216 -17.97 38.86 17.05
C GLN A 216 -18.92 39.55 16.04
N PRO A 217 -20.23 39.33 16.13
CA PRO A 217 -21.19 39.93 15.21
C PRO A 217 -21.34 41.44 15.48
N ILE A 218 -21.69 42.17 14.45
CA ILE A 218 -22.19 43.54 14.50
C ILE A 218 -23.68 43.53 14.21
N PRO A 219 -24.42 44.57 14.64
CA PRO A 219 -25.85 44.71 14.30
C PRO A 219 -26.13 44.57 12.82
N GLY A 220 -27.14 43.77 12.47
CA GLY A 220 -27.47 43.46 11.08
C GLY A 220 -26.81 42.23 10.48
N ASP A 221 -25.75 41.65 11.11
CA ASP A 221 -25.16 40.39 10.70
C ASP A 221 -26.15 39.23 10.93
N TYR A 222 -26.03 38.16 10.14
CA TYR A 222 -26.82 36.95 10.35
C TYR A 222 -26.10 35.68 9.96
N ILE A 223 -26.55 34.56 10.54
CA ILE A 223 -26.17 33.19 10.15
C ILE A 223 -27.42 32.37 9.92
N GLY A 224 -27.32 31.22 9.25
CA GLY A 224 -28.46 30.30 9.10
C GLY A 224 -28.71 29.56 10.41
N LEU A 225 -29.99 29.48 10.82
CA LEU A 225 -30.42 28.71 11.98
C LEU A 225 -31.61 27.82 11.63
N ARG A 226 -31.59 26.61 12.10
CA ARG A 226 -32.72 25.73 12.22
C ARG A 226 -32.72 25.07 13.57
N VAL A 227 -33.88 25.00 14.18
CA VAL A 227 -34.09 24.30 15.44
C VAL A 227 -35.14 23.22 15.25
N CYS A 228 -34.86 22.01 15.71
CA CYS A 228 -35.79 20.91 15.72
C CYS A 228 -35.99 20.43 17.15
N ARG A 229 -37.23 20.21 17.53
CA ARG A 229 -37.65 19.52 18.76
C ARG A 229 -37.99 18.10 18.41
N PHE A 230 -37.35 17.12 19.07
CA PHE A 230 -37.69 15.73 18.96
C PHE A 230 -38.27 15.20 20.29
N VAL A 231 -39.32 14.42 20.22
CA VAL A 231 -39.95 13.69 21.33
C VAL A 231 -40.05 12.23 20.93
N SER A 232 -39.61 11.34 21.79
CA SER A 232 -39.58 9.90 21.54
C SER A 232 -40.94 9.24 21.69
N GLU A 233 -41.78 9.71 22.64
CA GLU A 233 -43.10 9.16 22.92
C GLU A 233 -44.13 10.28 23.17
N PRO A 234 -45.19 10.42 22.33
CA PRO A 234 -45.29 9.77 21.00
C PRO A 234 -44.26 10.32 20.05
N ARG A 235 -43.66 9.43 19.29
CA ARG A 235 -42.54 9.81 18.38
C ARG A 235 -42.97 10.91 17.42
N SER A 236 -42.51 12.11 17.69
CA SER A 236 -42.89 13.30 16.96
C SER A 236 -41.76 14.32 16.84
N ARG A 237 -41.85 15.17 15.84
CA ARG A 237 -40.84 16.22 15.60
C ARG A 237 -41.49 17.49 15.10
N ALA A 238 -41.06 18.60 15.65
CA ALA A 238 -41.40 19.95 15.14
C ALA A 238 -40.14 20.73 14.83
N SER A 239 -40.20 21.68 13.94
CA SER A 239 -39.03 22.49 13.58
C SER A 239 -39.38 23.90 13.16
N ALA A 240 -38.41 24.78 13.29
CA ALA A 240 -38.42 26.15 12.81
C ALA A 240 -37.08 26.42 12.05
N PRO A 241 -37.08 26.73 10.73
CA PRO A 241 -38.23 26.61 9.82
C PRO A 241 -38.77 25.20 9.64
N GLN A 242 -40.03 25.08 9.18
CA GLN A 242 -40.67 23.79 9.04
C GLN A 242 -39.96 22.86 8.07
N LEU A 243 -39.76 21.62 8.47
CA LEU A 243 -39.30 20.54 7.59
C LEU A 243 -40.47 19.84 6.92
N ILE A 244 -40.58 19.95 5.61
CA ILE A 244 -41.71 19.44 4.81
C ILE A 244 -41.48 17.95 4.44
N SER A 245 -40.24 17.49 4.25
CA SER A 245 -39.97 16.12 3.81
C SER A 245 -39.40 15.22 4.90
N VAL A 246 -39.63 13.91 4.78
CA VAL A 246 -39.19 12.88 5.71
C VAL A 246 -37.68 12.55 5.56
N GLY A 247 -36.98 13.18 4.62
CA GLY A 247 -35.53 12.99 4.39
C GLY A 247 -34.67 13.65 5.44
N ASN A 248 -33.41 13.45 5.30
CA ASN A 248 -32.32 13.88 6.16
C ASN A 248 -32.56 15.32 6.72
N THR A 249 -32.54 15.47 8.06
CA THR A 249 -32.66 16.76 8.78
C THR A 249 -31.64 17.80 8.34
N LYS A 250 -30.53 17.34 7.73
CA LYS A 250 -29.41 18.17 7.27
C LYS A 250 -29.68 18.85 5.92
N ARG A 251 -30.64 18.38 5.14
CA ARG A 251 -31.06 18.98 3.86
C ARG A 251 -32.40 19.69 4.05
N GLY A 252 -32.39 20.98 4.19
CA GLY A 252 -33.60 21.74 4.35
C GLY A 252 -33.31 23.22 4.51
N ARG A 253 -34.36 24.04 4.45
CA ARG A 253 -34.23 25.51 4.54
C ARG A 253 -33.79 25.93 5.94
N PHE A 254 -33.01 26.98 6.03
CA PHE A 254 -32.62 27.67 7.26
C PHE A 254 -33.34 29.02 7.32
N GLY A 255 -33.70 29.45 8.53
CA GLY A 255 -34.06 30.83 8.82
C GLY A 255 -32.81 31.66 9.06
N LYS A 256 -32.99 32.99 9.08
CA LYS A 256 -31.94 33.94 9.42
C LYS A 256 -31.88 34.15 10.92
N LEU A 257 -30.80 33.79 11.58
CA LEU A 257 -30.48 34.26 12.94
C LEU A 257 -29.81 35.63 12.80
N LEU A 258 -30.59 36.68 13.00
CA LEU A 258 -30.21 38.09 12.91
C LEU A 258 -29.65 38.54 14.25
N PHE A 259 -28.50 39.19 14.28
CA PHE A 259 -27.95 39.88 15.43
C PHE A 259 -28.54 41.30 15.45
N GLY A 260 -29.38 41.57 16.47
CA GLY A 260 -30.16 42.80 16.57
C GLY A 260 -29.31 44.00 17.02
N GLU A 261 -29.97 45.13 17.17
CA GLU A 261 -29.38 46.42 17.53
C GLU A 261 -28.67 46.35 18.90
N THR A 262 -27.64 47.16 19.03
CA THR A 262 -26.87 47.39 20.28
C THR A 262 -26.54 48.88 20.37
N THR A 263 -25.80 49.32 21.42
CA THR A 263 -25.30 50.69 21.53
C THR A 263 -24.24 50.98 20.45
N ASP A 264 -24.12 52.20 20.02
CA ASP A 264 -23.12 52.66 19.06
C ASP A 264 -21.69 52.36 19.51
N GLU A 265 -21.42 52.42 20.83
CA GLU A 265 -20.15 52.11 21.42
C GLU A 265 -19.78 50.61 21.23
N VAL A 266 -20.73 49.72 21.54
CA VAL A 266 -20.51 48.28 21.37
C VAL A 266 -20.35 47.91 19.88
N ALA A 267 -21.12 48.52 19.00
CA ALA A 267 -20.98 48.30 17.57
C ALA A 267 -19.64 48.83 17.03
N ALA A 268 -19.17 49.99 17.53
CA ALA A 268 -17.87 50.54 17.16
C ALA A 268 -16.71 49.66 17.69
N GLU A 269 -16.81 49.17 18.95
CA GLU A 269 -15.84 48.22 19.51
C GLU A 269 -15.75 46.92 18.73
N ALA A 270 -16.92 46.36 18.33
CA ALA A 270 -16.98 45.16 17.52
C ALA A 270 -16.36 45.34 16.13
N ARG A 271 -16.61 46.50 15.47
CA ARG A 271 -15.96 46.85 14.22
C ARG A 271 -14.46 47.01 14.34
N ALA A 272 -14.00 47.65 15.39
CA ALA A 272 -12.55 47.83 15.67
C ALA A 272 -11.86 46.47 15.94
N TYR A 273 -12.46 45.59 16.73
CA TYR A 273 -11.98 44.25 16.98
C TYR A 273 -11.90 43.43 15.67
N ARG A 274 -12.95 43.48 14.86
CA ARG A 274 -12.98 42.79 13.55
C ARG A 274 -11.87 43.31 12.63
N ALA A 275 -11.70 44.65 12.55
CA ALA A 275 -10.62 45.24 11.76
C ALA A 275 -9.23 44.79 12.22
N GLN A 276 -8.99 44.73 13.54
CA GLN A 276 -7.74 44.24 14.12
C GLN A 276 -7.55 42.73 13.84
N SER A 277 -8.60 41.94 13.98
CA SER A 277 -8.60 40.50 13.67
C SER A 277 -8.24 40.25 12.20
N VAL A 278 -8.86 41.00 11.28
CA VAL A 278 -8.53 40.97 9.87
C VAL A 278 -7.07 41.30 9.61
N LYS A 279 -6.56 42.38 10.19
CA LYS A 279 -5.17 42.80 10.04
C LYS A 279 -4.21 41.71 10.51
N LYS A 280 -4.47 41.09 11.66
CA LYS A 280 -3.68 39.96 12.17
C LYS A 280 -3.73 38.77 11.25
N ARG A 281 -4.90 38.42 10.69
CA ARG A 281 -5.06 37.28 9.75
C ARG A 281 -4.31 37.51 8.45
N VAL A 282 -4.42 38.71 7.88
CA VAL A 282 -3.68 39.08 6.68
C VAL A 282 -2.19 38.90 6.88
N ALA A 283 -1.66 39.42 8.02
CA ALA A 283 -0.26 39.24 8.35
C ALA A 283 0.15 37.77 8.47
N THR A 284 -0.64 36.97 9.20
CA THR A 284 -0.37 35.53 9.37
C THR A 284 -0.39 34.79 8.04
N ARG A 285 -1.38 35.04 7.18
CA ARG A 285 -1.49 34.41 5.86
C ARG A 285 -0.38 34.85 4.92
N LEU A 286 0.01 36.13 4.96
CA LEU A 286 1.14 36.65 4.18
C LEU A 286 2.43 35.96 4.54
N GLU A 287 2.73 35.81 5.84
CA GLU A 287 3.92 35.09 6.29
C GLU A 287 3.90 33.61 5.88
N ALA A 288 2.75 32.95 5.98
CA ALA A 288 2.59 31.57 5.49
C ALA A 288 2.76 31.47 3.96
N ALA A 289 2.22 32.44 3.22
CA ALA A 289 2.33 32.50 1.77
C ALA A 289 3.80 32.73 1.34
N LYS A 290 4.52 33.61 2.02
CA LYS A 290 5.95 33.82 1.79
C LYS A 290 6.78 32.54 2.04
N LYS A 291 6.55 31.90 3.17
CA LYS A 291 7.22 30.62 3.49
C LYS A 291 6.94 29.56 2.42
N LEU A 292 5.70 29.48 1.95
CA LEU A 292 5.33 28.59 0.86
C LEU A 292 6.10 28.94 -0.42
N ALA A 293 6.11 30.21 -0.82
CA ALA A 293 6.81 30.67 -2.02
C ALA A 293 8.30 30.36 -1.97
N VAL A 294 8.96 30.62 -0.83
CA VAL A 294 10.39 30.30 -0.63
C VAL A 294 10.63 28.79 -0.71
N SER A 295 9.79 27.98 -0.06
CA SER A 295 9.90 26.51 -0.10
C SER A 295 9.73 25.97 -1.52
N GLN A 296 8.76 26.50 -2.26
CA GLN A 296 8.49 26.07 -3.63
C GLN A 296 9.59 26.52 -4.60
N GLU A 297 10.12 27.72 -4.44
CA GLU A 297 11.25 28.19 -5.23
C GLU A 297 12.50 27.33 -5.00
N ALA A 298 12.81 27.02 -3.72
CA ALA A 298 13.88 26.10 -3.37
C ALA A 298 13.69 24.73 -4.02
N ALA A 299 12.45 24.24 -4.10
CA ALA A 299 12.14 22.99 -4.78
C ALA A 299 12.49 23.04 -6.28
N THR A 300 12.23 24.17 -6.96
CA THR A 300 12.53 24.30 -8.40
C THR A 300 14.03 24.33 -8.71
N VAL A 301 14.90 24.53 -7.72
CA VAL A 301 16.37 24.47 -7.91
C VAL A 301 16.82 23.06 -8.28
N HIS A 302 16.09 22.05 -7.84
CA HIS A 302 16.41 20.65 -8.08
C HIS A 302 15.94 20.13 -9.45
N PHE A 303 15.24 20.94 -10.26
CA PHE A 303 14.80 20.52 -11.58
C PHE A 303 15.99 20.36 -12.52
N VAL A 304 16.14 19.16 -13.07
CA VAL A 304 17.28 18.78 -13.93
C VAL A 304 17.28 19.59 -15.22
N ASP A 305 16.11 19.84 -15.81
CA ASP A 305 15.93 20.66 -17.01
C ASP A 305 14.77 21.65 -16.83
N ARG A 306 15.09 22.89 -16.44
CA ARG A 306 14.11 23.95 -16.21
C ARG A 306 13.44 24.45 -17.49
N THR A 307 13.96 24.11 -18.67
CA THR A 307 13.38 24.50 -19.96
C THR A 307 12.35 23.47 -20.42
N HIS A 308 12.34 22.29 -19.79
CA HIS A 308 11.33 21.29 -20.10
C HIS A 308 9.92 21.80 -19.75
N PRO A 309 8.91 21.65 -20.63
CA PRO A 309 7.59 22.28 -20.47
C PRO A 309 6.91 22.02 -19.11
N VAL A 310 7.06 20.83 -18.55
CA VAL A 310 6.50 20.45 -17.24
C VAL A 310 7.16 21.25 -16.11
N PHE A 311 8.47 21.34 -16.10
CA PHE A 311 9.23 22.08 -15.09
C PHE A 311 9.11 23.59 -15.27
N ASP A 312 9.18 24.10 -16.50
CA ASP A 312 9.02 25.52 -16.82
C ASP A 312 7.67 26.09 -16.37
N THR A 313 6.60 25.31 -16.55
CA THR A 313 5.27 25.70 -16.09
C THR A 313 5.22 25.84 -14.56
N ALA A 314 5.83 24.92 -13.82
CA ALA A 314 5.92 25.00 -12.37
C ALA A 314 6.76 26.20 -11.91
N VAL A 315 7.90 26.44 -12.54
CA VAL A 315 8.79 27.59 -12.27
C VAL A 315 8.04 28.91 -12.48
N ARG A 316 7.35 29.05 -13.61
CA ARG A 316 6.55 30.26 -13.91
C ARG A 316 5.44 30.48 -12.88
N ALA A 317 4.75 29.44 -12.45
CA ALA A 317 3.72 29.58 -11.43
C ALA A 317 4.26 30.10 -10.11
N VAL A 318 5.44 29.60 -9.67
CA VAL A 318 6.12 30.10 -8.46
C VAL A 318 6.49 31.56 -8.61
N HIS A 319 7.09 31.95 -9.75
CA HIS A 319 7.46 33.35 -10.01
C HIS A 319 6.25 34.29 -10.03
N GLN A 320 5.14 33.90 -10.67
CA GLN A 320 3.90 34.69 -10.68
C GLN A 320 3.35 34.86 -9.26
N PHE A 321 3.37 33.80 -8.44
CA PHE A 321 2.92 33.86 -7.06
C PHE A 321 3.79 34.83 -6.24
N LYS A 322 5.13 34.71 -6.32
CA LYS A 322 6.05 35.65 -5.66
C LYS A 322 5.84 37.10 -6.06
N SER A 323 5.75 37.36 -7.38
CA SER A 323 5.46 38.69 -7.89
C SER A 323 4.14 39.27 -7.35
N GLY A 324 3.12 38.40 -7.20
CA GLY A 324 1.85 38.78 -6.60
C GLY A 324 1.99 39.18 -5.12
N LEU A 325 2.76 38.41 -4.34
CA LEU A 325 3.06 38.72 -2.93
C LEU A 325 3.78 40.08 -2.79
N GLU A 326 4.77 40.32 -3.64
CA GLU A 326 5.47 41.62 -3.65
C GLU A 326 4.54 42.80 -4.00
N LYS A 327 3.61 42.62 -4.95
CA LYS A 327 2.58 43.66 -5.27
C LYS A 327 1.71 43.96 -4.07
N PHE A 328 1.30 42.91 -3.32
CA PHE A 328 0.52 43.09 -2.11
C PHE A 328 1.28 43.85 -1.04
N GLU A 329 2.54 43.49 -0.75
CA GLU A 329 3.39 44.18 0.21
C GLU A 329 3.64 45.64 -0.14
N LYS A 330 3.75 45.95 -1.43
CA LYS A 330 3.90 47.34 -1.94
C LYS A 330 2.55 48.11 -2.01
N GLY A 331 1.45 47.52 -1.49
CA GLY A 331 0.12 48.15 -1.49
C GLY A 331 -0.51 48.27 -2.89
N ARG A 332 0.00 47.51 -3.87
CA ARG A 332 -0.50 47.52 -5.27
C ARG A 332 -1.53 46.43 -5.55
N MET A 333 -2.02 45.76 -4.52
CA MET A 333 -2.99 44.69 -4.57
C MET A 333 -3.87 44.78 -3.32
N SER A 334 -5.18 44.62 -3.46
CA SER A 334 -6.13 44.59 -2.36
C SER A 334 -6.03 43.29 -1.56
N THR A 335 -6.56 43.29 -0.32
CA THR A 335 -6.63 42.07 0.53
C THR A 335 -7.43 40.97 -0.15
N ASN A 336 -8.50 41.24 -0.86
CA ASN A 336 -9.31 40.26 -1.56
C ASN A 336 -8.54 39.62 -2.73
N GLU A 337 -7.83 40.44 -3.50
CA GLU A 337 -6.97 39.91 -4.59
C GLU A 337 -5.84 39.06 -4.04
N PHE A 338 -5.22 39.44 -2.91
CA PHE A 338 -4.21 38.62 -2.25
C PHE A 338 -4.78 37.26 -1.82
N PHE A 339 -5.96 37.24 -1.19
CA PHE A 339 -6.60 35.96 -0.80
C PHE A 339 -6.96 35.10 -2.01
N ALA A 340 -7.42 35.70 -3.10
CA ALA A 340 -7.69 35.01 -4.34
C ALA A 340 -6.39 34.43 -4.96
N LEU A 341 -5.31 35.21 -5.00
CA LEU A 341 -4.00 34.78 -5.45
C LEU A 341 -3.47 33.59 -4.64
N GLU A 342 -3.52 33.68 -3.31
CA GLU A 342 -3.03 32.60 -2.42
C GLU A 342 -3.86 31.34 -2.58
N ALA A 343 -5.18 31.45 -2.59
CA ALA A 343 -6.08 30.30 -2.77
C ALA A 343 -5.91 29.66 -4.15
N GLY A 344 -5.79 30.47 -5.20
CA GLY A 344 -5.53 30.02 -6.56
C GLY A 344 -4.21 29.28 -6.67
N TYR A 345 -3.15 29.85 -6.10
CA TYR A 345 -1.83 29.20 -6.11
C TYR A 345 -1.81 27.90 -5.33
N ARG A 346 -2.40 27.85 -4.11
CA ARG A 346 -2.49 26.61 -3.33
C ARG A 346 -3.23 25.50 -4.07
N LYS A 347 -4.36 25.86 -4.73
CA LYS A 347 -5.11 24.92 -5.55
C LYS A 347 -4.27 24.42 -6.73
N TYR A 348 -3.56 25.33 -7.41
CA TYR A 348 -2.66 24.99 -8.51
C TYR A 348 -1.52 24.07 -8.02
N ALA A 349 -0.79 24.47 -6.98
CA ALA A 349 0.32 23.69 -6.42
C ALA A 349 -0.13 22.32 -5.93
N GLY A 350 -1.31 22.22 -5.30
CA GLY A 350 -1.87 20.95 -4.86
C GLY A 350 -2.24 20.01 -6.02
N ALA A 351 -2.69 20.56 -7.15
CA ALA A 351 -2.98 19.77 -8.34
C ALA A 351 -1.71 19.38 -9.15
N HIS A 352 -0.63 20.17 -9.01
CA HIS A 352 0.64 19.98 -9.72
C HIS A 352 1.78 19.67 -8.76
N ALA A 353 1.50 18.95 -7.67
CA ALA A 353 2.52 18.55 -6.71
C ALA A 353 3.50 17.55 -7.31
N TYR A 354 3.06 16.73 -8.23
CA TYR A 354 3.83 15.72 -8.96
C TYR A 354 3.18 15.42 -10.31
N VAL A 355 3.94 14.76 -11.17
CA VAL A 355 3.43 14.08 -12.37
C VAL A 355 3.77 12.60 -12.28
N ALA A 356 2.99 11.74 -12.96
CA ALA A 356 3.24 10.32 -13.01
C ALA A 356 2.94 9.76 -14.41
N TRP A 357 3.72 8.74 -14.82
CA TRP A 357 3.55 8.06 -16.11
C TRP A 357 3.93 6.59 -16.00
N LYS A 358 3.53 5.78 -16.99
CA LYS A 358 4.00 4.40 -17.12
C LYS A 358 5.43 4.36 -17.63
N ALA A 359 6.23 3.46 -17.07
CA ALA A 359 7.57 3.15 -17.53
C ALA A 359 7.72 1.65 -17.77
N SER A 360 8.70 1.24 -18.56
CA SER A 360 9.02 -0.17 -18.72
C SER A 360 9.56 -0.74 -17.40
N LEU A 361 9.09 -1.91 -17.00
CA LEU A 361 9.59 -2.64 -15.81
C LEU A 361 11.09 -2.89 -15.89
N TRP A 362 11.58 -3.17 -17.10
CA TRP A 362 12.93 -3.68 -17.35
C TRP A 362 13.96 -2.58 -17.61
N GLU A 363 13.52 -1.37 -17.90
CA GLU A 363 14.43 -0.22 -18.02
C GLU A 363 15.20 0.05 -16.74
N LYS A 364 16.41 0.55 -16.91
CA LYS A 364 17.21 1.07 -15.80
C LYS A 364 16.54 2.34 -15.25
N GLY A 365 16.18 2.33 -13.99
CA GLY A 365 15.64 3.51 -13.33
C GLY A 365 16.69 4.63 -13.25
N ASN A 366 16.25 5.86 -13.45
CA ASN A 366 17.09 7.03 -13.31
C ASN A 366 16.36 8.09 -12.47
N PRO A 367 16.86 8.42 -11.27
CA PRO A 367 16.23 9.44 -10.43
C PRO A 367 16.28 10.85 -11.03
N ASP A 368 17.12 11.10 -12.04
CA ASP A 368 17.21 12.34 -12.77
C ASP A 368 16.46 12.31 -14.11
N ARG A 369 15.61 11.31 -14.31
CA ARG A 369 14.80 11.17 -15.51
C ARG A 369 13.81 12.31 -15.64
N VAL A 370 13.79 12.94 -16.80
CA VAL A 370 12.83 14.00 -17.13
C VAL A 370 11.49 13.35 -17.52
N PRO A 371 10.34 13.86 -16.99
CA PRO A 371 9.04 13.31 -17.36
C PRO A 371 8.74 13.48 -18.85
N PRO A 372 7.92 12.62 -19.46
CA PRO A 372 7.44 12.84 -20.81
C PRO A 372 6.68 14.16 -20.95
N LYS A 373 6.73 14.78 -22.13
CA LYS A 373 6.06 16.08 -22.37
C LYS A 373 4.55 16.00 -22.27
N ASP A 374 3.96 14.83 -22.47
CA ASP A 374 2.54 14.53 -22.50
C ASP A 374 2.00 13.90 -21.21
N CYS A 375 2.79 13.91 -20.10
CA CYS A 375 2.38 13.33 -18.82
C CYS A 375 1.42 14.21 -17.99
N ALA A 376 0.63 15.07 -18.62
CA ALA A 376 -0.29 15.98 -17.92
C ALA A 376 -1.43 15.26 -17.18
N SER A 377 -1.79 14.05 -17.58
CA SER A 377 -2.81 13.22 -16.93
C SER A 377 -2.18 11.96 -16.32
N LEU A 378 -2.79 11.48 -15.21
CA LEU A 378 -2.39 10.21 -14.62
C LEU A 378 -2.67 9.05 -15.59
N PRO A 379 -1.76 8.06 -15.70
CA PRO A 379 -1.97 6.89 -16.53
C PRO A 379 -3.05 5.99 -15.95
N SER A 380 -3.76 5.21 -16.78
CA SER A 380 -4.54 4.06 -16.36
C SER A 380 -3.68 2.82 -16.24
N LEU A 381 -4.01 1.89 -15.34
CA LEU A 381 -3.35 0.58 -15.22
C LEU A 381 -4.25 -0.50 -15.81
N GLU A 382 -3.62 -1.42 -16.52
CA GLU A 382 -4.31 -2.56 -17.12
C GLU A 382 -3.55 -3.84 -16.77
N PHE A 383 -4.29 -4.83 -16.26
CA PHE A 383 -3.77 -6.14 -15.93
C PHE A 383 -4.60 -7.20 -16.68
N GLU A 384 -3.95 -8.05 -17.46
CA GLU A 384 -4.57 -9.24 -18.06
C GLU A 384 -3.73 -10.46 -17.70
N GLN A 385 -4.24 -11.35 -16.87
CA GLN A 385 -3.46 -12.43 -16.29
C GLN A 385 -4.29 -13.68 -15.98
N ALA A 386 -3.62 -14.79 -15.73
CA ALA A 386 -4.24 -16.02 -15.23
C ALA A 386 -4.61 -15.89 -13.73
N GLY A 387 -5.38 -16.82 -13.21
CA GLY A 387 -5.49 -17.00 -11.76
C GLY A 387 -4.15 -17.46 -11.16
N ASN A 388 -3.88 -17.17 -9.90
CA ASN A 388 -2.64 -17.52 -9.19
C ASN A 388 -1.37 -16.92 -9.85
N GLU A 389 -1.50 -15.76 -10.46
CA GLU A 389 -0.42 -15.02 -11.12
C GLU A 389 -0.20 -13.67 -10.43
N ARG A 390 1.02 -13.16 -10.50
CA ARG A 390 1.39 -11.81 -10.07
C ARG A 390 1.85 -11.03 -11.28
N GLU A 391 1.17 -9.94 -11.59
CA GLU A 391 1.51 -9.08 -12.71
C GLU A 391 1.85 -7.69 -12.21
N ALA A 392 2.86 -7.06 -12.76
CA ALA A 392 3.36 -5.78 -12.33
C ALA A 392 3.23 -4.70 -13.42
N VAL A 393 3.00 -3.47 -12.99
CA VAL A 393 3.12 -2.28 -13.83
C VAL A 393 4.04 -1.29 -13.14
N CYS A 394 4.97 -0.70 -13.87
CA CYS A 394 5.86 0.32 -13.36
C CYS A 394 5.28 1.73 -13.59
N LEU A 395 5.28 2.51 -12.54
CA LEU A 395 5.00 3.95 -12.55
C LEU A 395 6.24 4.73 -12.14
N GLU A 396 6.45 5.85 -12.77
CA GLU A 396 7.44 6.84 -12.36
C GLU A 396 6.74 8.12 -11.91
N PHE A 397 7.16 8.66 -10.77
CA PHE A 397 6.62 9.88 -10.16
C PHE A 397 7.72 10.92 -10.06
N THR A 398 7.53 12.08 -10.67
CA THR A 398 8.46 13.21 -10.50
C THR A 398 7.82 14.31 -9.68
N GLY A 399 8.49 14.72 -8.60
CA GLY A 399 8.03 15.82 -7.75
C GLY A 399 8.16 17.16 -8.45
N LEU A 400 7.12 18.00 -8.33
CA LEU A 400 7.10 19.36 -8.83
C LEU A 400 6.91 20.35 -7.69
N LEU A 401 5.66 20.72 -7.40
CA LEU A 401 5.30 21.67 -6.35
C LEU A 401 4.89 20.95 -5.06
N CYS A 402 5.63 19.93 -4.68
CA CYS A 402 5.33 19.05 -3.55
C CYS A 402 5.95 19.52 -2.21
N GLY A 403 6.55 20.70 -2.16
CA GLY A 403 7.37 21.13 -1.03
C GLY A 403 8.70 20.35 -0.98
N PRO A 404 9.42 20.31 0.14
CA PRO A 404 10.72 19.64 0.22
C PRO A 404 10.63 18.11 0.11
N ARG A 405 9.47 17.54 0.45
CA ARG A 405 9.15 16.12 0.41
C ARG A 405 7.66 15.91 0.44
N LEU A 406 7.17 14.96 -0.31
CA LEU A 406 5.80 14.47 -0.30
C LEU A 406 5.76 12.97 -0.03
N ASP A 407 5.11 12.57 1.04
CA ASP A 407 4.78 11.16 1.27
C ASP A 407 3.35 10.92 0.75
N LEU A 408 3.27 10.09 -0.30
CA LEU A 408 2.04 9.79 -1.03
C LEU A 408 1.61 8.35 -0.77
N ARG A 409 0.42 8.17 -0.26
CA ARG A 409 -0.16 6.85 -0.03
C ARG A 409 -0.98 6.41 -1.23
N LEU A 410 -0.67 5.23 -1.77
CA LEU A 410 -1.44 4.56 -2.81
C LEU A 410 -2.48 3.66 -2.12
N VAL A 411 -3.78 3.95 -2.33
CA VAL A 411 -4.88 3.25 -1.66
C VAL A 411 -5.74 2.55 -2.69
N PRO A 412 -5.46 1.26 -3.00
CA PRO A 412 -6.31 0.47 -3.86
C PRO A 412 -7.72 0.34 -3.25
N GLN A 413 -8.74 0.46 -4.07
CA GLN A 413 -10.12 0.34 -3.62
C GLN A 413 -10.60 -1.10 -3.79
N THR A 414 -11.19 -1.66 -2.74
CA THR A 414 -11.79 -2.99 -2.76
C THR A 414 -13.00 -3.01 -3.69
N ILE A 415 -13.08 -4.02 -4.55
CA ILE A 415 -14.27 -4.32 -5.34
C ILE A 415 -15.12 -5.30 -4.55
N ASN A 416 -16.35 -4.89 -4.25
CA ASN A 416 -17.36 -5.74 -3.64
C ASN A 416 -18.67 -5.56 -4.42
N THR A 417 -18.96 -6.45 -5.35
CA THR A 417 -20.22 -6.46 -6.06
C THR A 417 -21.23 -7.28 -5.24
N PHE A 418 -22.14 -6.58 -4.54
CA PHE A 418 -23.22 -7.20 -3.81
C PHE A 418 -24.14 -7.98 -4.75
N GLY A 419 -24.24 -9.30 -4.58
CA GLY A 419 -25.16 -10.19 -5.30
C GLY A 419 -24.79 -11.66 -5.08
N LYS A 420 -25.72 -12.58 -5.40
CA LYS A 420 -25.56 -14.04 -5.24
C LYS A 420 -24.30 -14.63 -5.91
N TRP A 421 -23.61 -13.81 -6.74
CA TRP A 421 -22.40 -14.14 -7.52
C TRP A 421 -21.30 -13.08 -7.34
N GLY A 422 -21.33 -12.34 -6.24
CA GLY A 422 -20.45 -11.20 -6.00
C GLY A 422 -18.97 -11.53 -6.26
N ALA A 423 -18.36 -10.75 -7.12
CA ALA A 423 -16.92 -10.76 -7.31
C ALA A 423 -16.28 -9.92 -6.20
N PHE A 424 -15.25 -10.45 -5.58
CA PHE A 424 -14.48 -9.77 -4.55
C PHE A 424 -13.02 -9.69 -4.99
N VAL A 425 -12.48 -8.47 -5.05
CA VAL A 425 -11.05 -8.22 -5.17
C VAL A 425 -10.65 -7.37 -3.98
N SER A 426 -9.86 -7.92 -3.09
CA SER A 426 -9.36 -7.21 -1.91
C SER A 426 -8.37 -6.12 -2.32
N CYS A 427 -8.31 -5.06 -1.54
CA CYS A 427 -7.19 -4.11 -1.62
C CYS A 427 -5.83 -4.78 -1.34
N ASP A 428 -5.82 -5.88 -0.58
CA ASP A 428 -4.61 -6.66 -0.28
C ASP A 428 -4.10 -7.47 -1.49
N SER A 429 -4.89 -7.55 -2.57
CA SER A 429 -4.43 -8.10 -3.85
C SER A 429 -3.44 -7.17 -4.58
N PHE A 430 -3.25 -5.95 -4.09
CA PHE A 430 -2.31 -4.99 -4.62
C PHE A 430 -1.14 -4.78 -3.66
N GLU A 431 0.06 -4.88 -4.20
CA GLU A 431 1.30 -4.62 -3.51
C GLU A 431 2.04 -3.45 -4.16
N VAL A 432 2.70 -2.63 -3.37
CA VAL A 432 3.46 -1.46 -3.87
C VAL A 432 4.91 -1.59 -3.45
N TYR A 433 5.80 -1.54 -4.42
CA TYR A 433 7.24 -1.59 -4.21
C TYR A 433 7.88 -0.31 -4.77
N GLU A 434 8.86 0.21 -4.07
CA GLU A 434 9.76 1.23 -4.58
C GLU A 434 11.03 0.55 -5.11
N GLU A 435 11.49 0.99 -6.28
CA GLU A 435 12.76 0.55 -6.89
C GLU A 435 13.80 1.67 -6.73
N PRO A 436 14.46 1.78 -5.56
CA PRO A 436 15.46 2.81 -5.35
C PRO A 436 16.74 2.51 -6.13
N PRO A 437 17.45 3.55 -6.60
CA PRO A 437 18.81 3.38 -7.12
C PRO A 437 19.75 3.06 -5.97
N ILE A 438 20.66 2.13 -6.21
CA ILE A 438 21.78 1.82 -5.31
C ILE A 438 23.11 2.03 -6.05
N LEU A 439 24.12 2.42 -5.32
CA LEU A 439 25.46 2.57 -5.89
C LEU A 439 26.17 1.22 -5.90
N TRP A 440 26.45 0.71 -7.11
CA TRP A 440 27.25 -0.48 -7.34
C TRP A 440 28.61 -0.07 -7.90
N GLU A 441 29.67 -0.27 -7.12
CA GLU A 441 31.00 0.24 -7.46
C GLU A 441 30.98 1.75 -7.77
N LYS A 442 30.89 2.13 -9.04
CA LYS A 442 30.83 3.53 -9.52
C LYS A 442 29.56 3.84 -10.31
N GLU A 443 28.67 2.85 -10.48
CA GLU A 443 27.45 2.99 -11.24
C GLU A 443 26.21 2.92 -10.35
N LEU A 444 25.21 3.73 -10.67
CA LEU A 444 23.90 3.55 -10.11
C LEU A 444 23.21 2.39 -10.82
N ILE A 445 22.79 1.40 -10.06
CA ILE A 445 21.92 0.30 -10.52
C ILE A 445 20.56 0.41 -9.84
N THR A 446 19.54 -0.06 -10.51
CA THR A 446 18.20 -0.22 -9.94
C THR A 446 17.89 -1.72 -9.92
N ALA A 447 17.85 -2.28 -8.74
CA ALA A 447 17.68 -3.71 -8.56
C ALA A 447 16.72 -4.07 -7.43
N PRO A 448 16.83 -3.49 -6.22
CA PRO A 448 15.98 -3.89 -5.10
C PRO A 448 14.55 -3.41 -5.30
N LEU A 449 13.59 -4.23 -4.88
CA LEU A 449 12.17 -3.91 -4.82
C LEU A 449 11.77 -3.87 -3.35
N ILE A 450 11.68 -2.66 -2.80
CA ILE A 450 11.37 -2.46 -1.39
C ILE A 450 9.87 -2.32 -1.24
N GLN A 451 9.24 -3.31 -0.62
CA GLN A 451 7.82 -3.22 -0.29
C GLN A 451 7.58 -2.05 0.66
N LYS A 452 6.62 -1.20 0.35
CA LYS A 452 6.33 0.01 1.11
C LYS A 452 5.23 -0.23 2.14
N PRO A 453 5.54 -0.18 3.44
CA PRO A 453 4.54 -0.32 4.50
C PRO A 453 3.40 0.69 4.32
N GLY A 454 2.16 0.20 4.32
CA GLY A 454 0.98 1.02 4.09
C GLY A 454 0.91 1.64 2.69
N ASN A 455 1.71 1.14 1.73
CA ASN A 455 1.80 1.63 0.35
C ASN A 455 2.17 3.13 0.27
N ILE A 456 3.06 3.59 1.15
CA ILE A 456 3.50 5.00 1.18
C ILE A 456 4.83 5.13 0.45
N ILE A 457 4.84 5.91 -0.63
CA ILE A 457 6.04 6.27 -1.39
C ILE A 457 6.48 7.70 -1.05
N THR A 458 7.75 7.98 -1.23
CA THR A 458 8.31 9.32 -1.01
C THR A 458 8.70 9.95 -2.34
N ILE A 459 8.20 11.16 -2.59
CA ILE A 459 8.46 11.96 -3.78
C ILE A 459 9.21 13.23 -3.36
N THR A 460 10.27 13.54 -4.07
CA THR A 460 11.08 14.76 -3.85
C THR A 460 11.09 15.64 -5.10
N PRO A 461 11.19 16.97 -4.97
CA PRO A 461 11.18 17.87 -6.12
C PRO A 461 12.30 17.57 -7.11
N GLY A 462 11.98 17.58 -8.39
CA GLY A 462 12.94 17.38 -9.48
C GLY A 462 13.54 15.98 -9.57
N ARG A 463 13.11 15.06 -8.69
CA ARG A 463 13.58 13.68 -8.70
C ARG A 463 12.47 12.73 -9.07
N THR A 464 12.82 11.70 -9.79
CA THR A 464 11.89 10.64 -10.24
C THR A 464 12.01 9.43 -9.34
N THR A 465 10.88 9.09 -8.70
CA THR A 465 10.73 7.87 -7.89
C THR A 465 10.05 6.79 -8.72
N ARG A 466 10.66 5.62 -8.79
CA ARG A 466 10.17 4.48 -9.54
C ARG A 466 9.41 3.53 -8.64
N VAL A 467 8.21 3.16 -9.05
CA VAL A 467 7.24 2.41 -8.23
C VAL A 467 6.64 1.27 -9.04
N TRP A 468 6.66 0.07 -8.48
CA TRP A 468 5.98 -1.09 -9.03
C TRP A 468 4.65 -1.28 -8.32
N VAL A 469 3.58 -1.37 -9.08
CA VAL A 469 2.26 -1.76 -8.60
C VAL A 469 2.01 -3.18 -9.10
N VAL A 470 1.91 -4.11 -8.16
CA VAL A 470 1.72 -5.54 -8.46
C VAL A 470 0.28 -5.92 -8.13
N PHE A 471 -0.39 -6.56 -9.06
CA PHE A 471 -1.69 -7.20 -8.83
C PHE A 471 -1.50 -8.72 -8.70
N ASN A 472 -1.89 -9.28 -7.56
CA ASN A 472 -1.85 -10.71 -7.28
C ASN A 472 -3.26 -11.29 -7.44
N SER A 473 -3.46 -12.13 -8.43
CA SER A 473 -4.77 -12.74 -8.74
C SER A 473 -5.07 -14.01 -7.94
N ARG A 474 -4.23 -14.39 -6.96
CA ARG A 474 -4.48 -15.56 -6.11
C ARG A 474 -5.83 -15.42 -5.40
N GLY A 475 -6.71 -16.40 -5.56
CA GLY A 475 -8.06 -16.39 -4.98
C GLY A 475 -9.08 -15.48 -5.68
N VAL A 476 -8.68 -14.72 -6.69
CA VAL A 476 -9.57 -13.91 -7.51
C VAL A 476 -10.23 -14.78 -8.57
N LYS A 477 -11.57 -14.71 -8.67
CA LYS A 477 -12.31 -15.48 -9.68
C LYS A 477 -12.06 -14.94 -11.08
N PRO A 478 -12.13 -15.79 -12.12
CA PRO A 478 -12.09 -15.31 -13.50
C PRO A 478 -13.17 -14.26 -13.79
N GLY A 479 -12.77 -13.18 -14.48
CA GLY A 479 -13.67 -12.08 -14.79
C GLY A 479 -12.97 -10.79 -15.21
N LYS A 480 -13.78 -9.75 -15.45
CA LYS A 480 -13.31 -8.38 -15.66
C LYS A 480 -13.67 -7.53 -14.47
N TYR A 481 -12.73 -6.72 -14.02
CA TYR A 481 -12.86 -5.88 -12.83
C TYR A 481 -12.35 -4.48 -13.14
N ASN A 482 -13.01 -3.46 -12.57
CA ASN A 482 -12.56 -2.08 -12.63
C ASN A 482 -12.52 -1.52 -11.22
N THR A 483 -11.47 -0.82 -10.87
CA THR A 483 -11.30 -0.14 -9.59
C THR A 483 -10.44 1.12 -9.77
N LYS A 484 -10.07 1.72 -8.65
CA LYS A 484 -9.18 2.88 -8.59
C LYS A 484 -8.13 2.69 -7.52
N ILE A 485 -6.97 3.26 -7.76
CA ILE A 485 -5.97 3.50 -6.72
C ILE A 485 -6.02 4.98 -6.39
N LEU A 486 -6.45 5.32 -5.17
CA LEU A 486 -6.46 6.71 -4.71
C LEU A 486 -5.05 7.11 -4.29
N LEU A 487 -4.62 8.29 -4.71
CA LEU A 487 -3.35 8.91 -4.37
C LEU A 487 -3.62 9.97 -3.32
N LYS A 488 -3.24 9.70 -2.07
CA LYS A 488 -3.52 10.55 -0.90
C LYS A 488 -2.24 11.03 -0.27
N SER A 489 -2.08 12.35 -0.13
CA SER A 489 -1.02 12.88 0.70
C SER A 489 -1.20 12.45 2.16
N THR A 490 -0.10 12.06 2.81
CA THR A 490 -0.10 11.79 4.26
C THR A 490 0.08 13.08 5.07
N HIS A 491 0.38 14.19 4.40
CA HIS A 491 0.53 15.51 4.99
C HIS A 491 -0.67 16.39 4.63
N ASP A 492 -1.12 17.18 5.58
CA ASP A 492 -2.24 18.14 5.39
C ASP A 492 -1.73 19.44 4.71
N ILE A 493 -1.17 19.31 3.50
CA ILE A 493 -0.59 20.43 2.74
C ILE A 493 -1.47 20.88 1.56
N GLY A 494 -2.75 20.52 1.57
CA GLY A 494 -3.69 20.94 0.53
C GLY A 494 -3.47 20.31 -0.84
N ILE A 495 -2.77 19.17 -0.90
CA ILE A 495 -2.63 18.39 -2.13
C ILE A 495 -3.95 17.71 -2.44
N ALA A 496 -4.44 17.92 -3.66
CA ALA A 496 -5.67 17.31 -4.13
C ALA A 496 -5.53 15.78 -4.19
N GLU A 497 -6.53 15.06 -3.66
CA GLU A 497 -6.63 13.62 -3.87
C GLU A 497 -6.82 13.36 -5.37
N GLN A 498 -6.01 12.48 -5.91
CA GLN A 498 -6.10 12.03 -7.30
C GLN A 498 -6.38 10.53 -7.35
N SER A 499 -6.73 9.99 -8.49
CA SER A 499 -6.95 8.54 -8.66
C SER A 499 -6.42 8.04 -9.98
N ILE A 500 -5.87 6.83 -9.95
CA ILE A 500 -5.47 6.04 -11.11
C ILE A 500 -6.58 5.03 -11.38
N ASP A 501 -7.12 5.01 -12.59
CA ASP A 501 -8.07 3.99 -13.00
C ASP A 501 -7.36 2.67 -13.25
N VAL A 502 -7.94 1.57 -12.77
CA VAL A 502 -7.38 0.23 -12.87
C VAL A 502 -8.40 -0.70 -13.50
N SER A 503 -8.05 -1.31 -14.63
CA SER A 503 -8.80 -2.40 -15.24
C SER A 503 -8.04 -3.71 -15.12
N MET A 504 -8.74 -4.79 -14.78
CA MET A 504 -8.15 -6.10 -14.59
C MET A 504 -8.99 -7.16 -15.31
N ARG A 505 -8.31 -8.09 -15.96
CA ARG A 505 -8.92 -9.29 -16.48
C ARG A 505 -8.20 -10.51 -15.91
N VAL A 506 -8.92 -11.37 -15.19
CA VAL A 506 -8.45 -12.68 -14.77
C VAL A 506 -9.07 -13.72 -15.70
N TRP A 507 -8.25 -14.52 -16.36
CA TRP A 507 -8.70 -15.53 -17.34
C TRP A 507 -9.30 -16.78 -16.67
N ASP A 508 -9.98 -17.63 -17.48
CA ASP A 508 -10.65 -18.86 -17.02
C ASP A 508 -9.66 -20.03 -16.76
N PHE A 509 -8.38 -19.72 -16.51
CA PHE A 509 -7.38 -20.71 -16.09
C PHE A 509 -6.47 -20.08 -15.01
N ALA A 510 -5.79 -20.95 -14.28
CA ALA A 510 -4.85 -20.54 -13.25
C ALA A 510 -3.46 -21.15 -13.50
N LEU A 511 -2.43 -20.45 -13.04
CA LEU A 511 -1.08 -20.99 -13.01
C LEU A 511 -0.97 -22.12 -11.99
N PRO A 512 -0.02 -23.06 -12.17
CA PRO A 512 0.11 -24.22 -11.31
C PRO A 512 0.39 -23.86 -9.84
N GLU A 513 -0.02 -24.74 -8.95
CA GLU A 513 0.44 -24.69 -7.56
C GLU A 513 1.91 -25.16 -7.45
N THR A 514 2.55 -24.86 -6.34
CA THR A 514 4.01 -24.99 -6.16
C THR A 514 4.61 -26.31 -6.63
N ARG A 515 3.90 -27.43 -6.46
CA ARG A 515 4.40 -28.78 -6.84
C ARG A 515 4.27 -29.12 -8.31
N ASP A 516 3.39 -28.43 -9.01
CA ASP A 516 2.91 -28.82 -10.35
C ASP A 516 3.52 -27.97 -11.47
N TRP A 517 4.50 -27.14 -11.13
CA TRP A 517 5.22 -26.32 -12.11
C TRP A 517 5.94 -27.20 -13.14
N PRO A 518 5.81 -26.90 -14.45
CA PRO A 518 6.39 -27.71 -15.54
C PRO A 518 7.90 -27.77 -15.48
N LEU A 519 8.55 -26.74 -14.95
CA LEU A 519 9.97 -26.67 -14.70
C LEU A 519 10.20 -26.42 -13.20
N GLN A 520 10.88 -27.35 -12.54
CA GLN A 520 11.18 -27.22 -11.11
C GLN A 520 12.36 -26.29 -10.88
N THR A 521 12.38 -25.62 -9.72
CA THR A 521 13.44 -24.63 -9.47
C THR A 521 13.91 -24.65 -8.02
N PHE A 522 15.18 -24.31 -7.80
CA PHE A 522 15.69 -23.97 -6.50
C PHE A 522 16.88 -23.01 -6.57
N PHE A 523 17.10 -22.30 -5.44
CA PHE A 523 18.29 -21.48 -5.24
C PHE A 523 19.11 -22.08 -4.11
N TRP A 524 20.43 -22.21 -4.30
CA TRP A 524 21.29 -22.43 -3.16
C TRP A 524 21.19 -21.24 -2.21
N GLY A 525 21.05 -21.54 -0.93
CA GLY A 525 20.96 -20.52 0.10
C GLY A 525 22.26 -20.39 0.87
N PRO A 526 23.19 -19.53 0.46
CA PRO A 526 24.44 -19.36 1.17
C PRO A 526 24.32 -18.40 2.34
N ASN A 527 23.20 -18.34 3.01
CA ASN A 527 23.11 -17.52 4.20
C ASN A 527 23.96 -18.10 5.31
N TYR A 528 25.18 -17.62 5.41
CA TYR A 528 26.05 -17.93 6.51
C TYR A 528 25.64 -17.22 7.81
N PHE A 529 24.83 -16.15 7.73
CA PHE A 529 24.60 -15.23 8.84
C PHE A 529 23.14 -14.97 9.21
N ASP A 530 22.17 -15.31 8.35
CA ASP A 530 20.76 -15.07 8.63
C ASP A 530 20.01 -16.31 9.03
N ASN A 531 19.25 -16.16 10.10
CA ASN A 531 18.55 -17.26 10.75
C ASN A 531 17.11 -17.43 10.29
N ASP A 532 16.60 -16.63 9.33
CA ASP A 532 15.22 -16.72 8.88
C ASP A 532 15.07 -17.55 7.60
N GLU A 533 15.30 -18.87 7.77
CA GLU A 533 15.06 -19.84 6.69
C GLU A 533 13.58 -19.90 6.30
N VAL A 534 12.66 -19.62 7.22
CA VAL A 534 11.22 -19.64 6.97
C VAL A 534 10.81 -18.47 6.11
N GLN A 535 11.26 -17.25 6.44
CA GLN A 535 10.97 -16.06 5.64
C GLN A 535 11.54 -16.17 4.21
N THR A 536 12.76 -16.72 4.10
CA THR A 536 13.35 -16.99 2.78
C THR A 536 12.53 -17.99 2.00
N LEU A 537 12.05 -19.05 2.66
CA LEU A 537 11.20 -20.07 2.03
C LEU A 537 9.87 -19.49 1.56
N GLU A 538 9.25 -18.64 2.36
CA GLU A 538 8.00 -17.95 2.01
C GLU A 538 8.21 -17.03 0.81
N LEU A 539 9.26 -16.21 0.81
CA LEU A 539 9.60 -15.38 -0.34
C LEU A 539 9.85 -16.22 -1.61
N MET A 540 10.62 -17.32 -1.50
CA MET A 540 10.86 -18.22 -2.62
C MET A 540 9.56 -18.82 -3.16
N HIS A 541 8.64 -19.22 -2.27
CA HIS A 541 7.32 -19.70 -2.65
C HIS A 541 6.51 -18.65 -3.41
N ASP A 542 6.49 -17.40 -2.96
CA ASP A 542 5.77 -16.31 -3.61
C ASP A 542 6.31 -15.98 -5.02
N TYR A 543 7.56 -16.36 -5.27
CA TYR A 543 8.23 -16.26 -6.56
C TYR A 543 8.22 -17.58 -7.35
N HIS A 544 7.31 -18.50 -7.03
CA HIS A 544 7.09 -19.77 -7.70
C HIS A 544 8.30 -20.73 -7.66
N VAL A 545 9.23 -20.52 -6.77
CA VAL A 545 10.34 -21.46 -6.55
C VAL A 545 9.80 -22.71 -5.88
N THR A 546 10.12 -23.87 -6.46
CA THR A 546 9.48 -25.15 -6.09
C THR A 546 10.18 -25.89 -4.96
N HIS A 547 11.48 -25.62 -4.78
CA HIS A 547 12.30 -26.26 -3.77
C HIS A 547 12.95 -25.21 -2.84
N GLY A 548 12.73 -25.36 -1.56
CA GLY A 548 13.45 -24.64 -0.54
C GLY A 548 14.88 -25.17 -0.34
N TRP A 549 15.67 -24.42 0.36
CA TRP A 549 16.99 -24.79 0.80
C TRP A 549 17.07 -24.76 2.32
N THR A 550 17.51 -25.85 2.93
CA THR A 550 17.74 -25.89 4.36
C THR A 550 19.19 -26.21 4.67
N LYS A 551 19.73 -25.53 5.66
CA LYS A 551 21.04 -25.89 6.21
C LYS A 551 20.89 -27.23 6.95
N SER A 552 21.75 -28.19 6.69
CA SER A 552 21.93 -29.29 7.62
C SER A 552 22.75 -28.76 8.79
N ARG A 553 22.08 -28.21 9.81
CA ARG A 553 22.70 -27.42 10.87
C ARG A 553 23.84 -28.16 11.59
N LEU A 554 25.08 -27.93 11.17
CA LEU A 554 26.28 -28.06 12.00
C LEU A 554 26.54 -26.79 12.84
N TYR A 555 25.87 -25.68 12.52
CA TYR A 555 26.26 -24.34 12.96
C TYR A 555 25.41 -23.74 14.07
N GLU A 556 24.38 -24.40 14.59
CA GLU A 556 23.44 -23.76 15.53
C GLU A 556 23.69 -23.95 17.00
N PHE A 557 24.64 -24.80 17.38
CA PHE A 557 25.00 -24.90 18.79
C PHE A 557 26.01 -23.82 19.22
N GLY A 558 25.67 -22.54 19.05
CA GLY A 558 26.47 -21.43 19.57
C GLY A 558 27.90 -21.31 19.02
N ILE A 559 28.19 -21.94 17.90
CA ILE A 559 29.54 -22.22 17.44
C ILE A 559 30.00 -21.31 16.29
N CYS A 560 29.19 -20.38 15.83
CA CYS A 560 29.60 -19.47 14.77
C CYS A 560 29.15 -18.02 14.94
N ARG A 561 29.70 -17.33 15.92
CA ARG A 561 30.04 -15.90 15.71
C ARG A 561 31.52 -15.69 15.30
N ASP A 562 32.38 -16.68 15.52
CA ASP A 562 33.80 -16.61 15.10
C ASP A 562 34.20 -17.93 14.42
N GLN A 563 34.61 -17.84 13.16
CA GLN A 563 35.04 -18.94 12.31
C GLN A 563 36.25 -19.73 12.90
N HIS A 564 36.76 -19.31 14.06
CA HIS A 564 38.03 -19.83 14.62
C HIS A 564 37.87 -20.65 15.91
N THR A 565 36.66 -20.80 16.45
CA THR A 565 36.48 -21.47 17.76
C THR A 565 35.51 -22.64 17.77
N VAL A 566 35.30 -23.29 16.63
CA VAL A 566 34.58 -24.57 16.64
C VAL A 566 35.42 -25.64 17.28
N ARG A 567 35.28 -25.85 18.57
CA ARG A 567 35.70 -27.13 19.17
C ARG A 567 34.77 -28.20 18.60
N ARG A 568 35.27 -28.99 17.65
CA ARG A 568 34.62 -30.26 17.27
C ARG A 568 34.32 -31.02 18.54
N PRO A 569 33.07 -31.55 18.72
CA PRO A 569 32.82 -32.49 19.78
C PRO A 569 33.92 -33.54 19.72
N LYS A 570 34.44 -33.95 20.89
CA LYS A 570 35.48 -34.95 20.95
C LYS A 570 35.08 -36.12 20.05
N LYS A 571 36.07 -36.70 19.38
CA LYS A 571 35.92 -37.80 18.41
C LYS A 571 35.13 -39.01 18.91
N ASP A 572 34.68 -39.00 20.14
CA ASP A 572 34.29 -40.18 20.91
C ASP A 572 32.80 -40.56 20.77
N ASP A 573 31.93 -39.69 20.21
CA ASP A 573 30.58 -40.10 19.90
C ASP A 573 29.94 -39.32 18.73
N PRO A 574 30.31 -39.58 17.47
CA PRO A 574 29.67 -38.96 16.32
C PRO A 574 28.20 -39.35 16.14
N VAL A 575 27.78 -40.50 16.71
CA VAL A 575 26.41 -41.01 16.56
C VAL A 575 25.43 -40.24 17.45
N TYR A 576 25.81 -39.90 18.67
CA TYR A 576 24.97 -39.13 19.58
C TYR A 576 24.71 -37.71 19.04
N PHE A 577 25.73 -37.07 18.50
CA PHE A 577 25.64 -35.76 17.92
C PHE A 577 24.72 -35.72 16.68
N ASP A 578 24.90 -36.66 15.76
CA ASP A 578 24.07 -36.79 14.59
C ASP A 578 22.61 -37.11 14.93
N ARG A 579 22.38 -37.94 15.96
CA ARG A 579 21.04 -38.25 16.45
C ARG A 579 20.34 -37.00 16.99
N HIS A 580 20.98 -36.24 17.86
CA HIS A 580 20.40 -35.04 18.44
C HIS A 580 20.08 -33.98 17.37
N LEU A 581 20.99 -33.76 16.41
CA LEU A 581 20.77 -32.87 15.30
C LEU A 581 19.58 -33.30 14.42
N ALA A 582 19.47 -34.59 14.14
CA ALA A 582 18.38 -35.13 13.36
C ALA A 582 17.01 -35.00 14.06
N GLU A 583 16.99 -35.03 15.38
CA GLU A 583 15.74 -34.92 16.17
C GLU A 583 15.30 -33.49 16.40
N THR A 584 16.20 -32.52 16.47
CA THR A 584 15.90 -31.14 16.90
C THR A 584 15.98 -30.10 15.80
N ALA A 585 16.69 -30.39 14.70
CA ALA A 585 16.94 -29.39 13.66
C ALA A 585 15.69 -29.02 12.84
N ASN A 586 15.55 -27.73 12.51
CA ASN A 586 14.69 -27.19 11.46
C ASN A 586 13.19 -27.51 11.51
N GLU A 587 12.61 -27.75 12.69
CA GLU A 587 11.18 -28.06 12.82
C GLU A 587 10.28 -27.00 12.18
N GLU A 588 10.59 -25.71 12.40
CA GLU A 588 9.82 -24.60 11.83
C GLU A 588 9.92 -24.57 10.29
N PHE A 589 11.13 -24.78 9.76
CA PHE A 589 11.32 -24.87 8.31
C PHE A 589 10.51 -26.01 7.69
N PHE A 590 10.54 -27.21 8.30
CA PHE A 590 9.79 -28.36 7.77
C PHE A 590 8.27 -28.13 7.83
N ARG A 591 7.78 -27.53 8.91
CA ARG A 591 6.36 -27.14 9.01
C ARG A 591 5.97 -26.11 7.95
N ALA A 592 6.80 -25.10 7.73
CA ALA A 592 6.59 -24.11 6.68
C ALA A 592 6.63 -24.74 5.29
N ALA A 593 7.63 -25.58 4.98
CA ALA A 593 7.71 -26.28 3.70
C ALA A 593 6.47 -27.16 3.44
N LYS A 594 5.97 -27.85 4.49
CA LYS A 594 4.75 -28.63 4.39
C LYS A 594 3.52 -27.78 4.12
N ARG A 595 3.35 -26.67 4.86
CA ARG A 595 2.27 -25.70 4.68
C ARG A 595 2.24 -25.10 3.27
N LEU A 596 3.41 -24.73 2.76
CA LEU A 596 3.58 -24.13 1.44
C LEU A 596 3.58 -25.15 0.29
N GLY A 597 3.51 -26.45 0.59
CA GLY A 597 3.58 -27.50 -0.44
C GLY A 597 4.95 -27.59 -1.13
N MET A 598 6.01 -26.99 -0.58
CA MET A 598 7.34 -26.98 -1.17
C MET A 598 8.11 -28.28 -0.92
N ARG A 599 8.97 -28.64 -1.87
CA ARG A 599 10.06 -29.60 -1.69
C ARG A 599 11.28 -28.86 -1.16
N PHE A 600 12.32 -29.56 -0.77
CA PHE A 600 13.55 -28.91 -0.31
C PHE A 600 14.80 -29.77 -0.50
N VAL A 601 15.94 -29.09 -0.56
CA VAL A 601 17.27 -29.69 -0.67
C VAL A 601 18.03 -29.42 0.63
N PHE A 602 18.61 -30.46 1.20
CA PHE A 602 19.54 -30.33 2.33
C PHE A 602 20.88 -29.76 1.84
N GLY A 603 21.31 -28.69 2.51
CA GLY A 603 22.52 -27.95 2.17
C GLY A 603 23.84 -28.64 2.55
N TRP A 604 24.80 -27.82 2.81
CA TRP A 604 26.17 -28.23 3.19
C TRP A 604 26.19 -29.12 4.44
N GLY A 605 27.18 -30.03 4.51
CA GLY A 605 27.38 -30.94 5.63
C GLY A 605 26.79 -32.35 5.46
N THR A 606 25.99 -32.59 4.39
CA THR A 606 25.49 -33.95 4.09
C THR A 606 26.58 -35.00 3.95
N PRO A 607 27.76 -34.75 3.32
CA PRO A 607 28.84 -35.72 3.22
C PRO A 607 29.41 -36.17 4.58
N ASP A 608 29.30 -35.33 5.60
CA ASP A 608 29.86 -35.60 6.93
C ASP A 608 28.86 -36.39 7.82
N ARG A 609 27.67 -36.70 7.33
CA ARG A 609 26.61 -37.40 8.07
C ARG A 609 26.81 -38.92 8.02
N THR A 610 26.40 -39.58 9.10
CA THR A 610 26.40 -41.05 9.20
C THR A 610 25.14 -41.64 8.54
N PRO A 611 25.15 -42.94 8.17
CA PRO A 611 23.94 -43.62 7.73
C PRO A 611 22.79 -43.54 8.76
N GLU A 612 23.08 -43.54 10.04
CA GLU A 612 22.10 -43.41 11.12
C GLU A 612 21.40 -42.06 11.09
N TRP A 613 22.12 -40.97 10.79
CA TRP A 613 21.51 -39.65 10.63
C TRP A 613 20.47 -39.65 9.51
N PHE A 614 20.77 -40.25 8.36
CA PHE A 614 19.80 -40.32 7.25
C PHE A 614 18.56 -41.10 7.66
N LYS A 615 18.72 -42.17 8.45
CA LYS A 615 17.63 -42.99 8.96
C LYS A 615 16.68 -42.22 9.88
N ILE A 616 17.22 -41.49 10.81
CA ILE A 616 16.44 -40.69 11.76
C ILE A 616 15.71 -39.58 11.00
N MET A 617 16.43 -38.88 10.10
CA MET A 617 15.85 -37.79 9.32
C MET A 617 14.74 -38.28 8.37
N ASP A 618 14.98 -39.37 7.66
CA ASP A 618 13.94 -39.97 6.78
C ASP A 618 12.68 -40.35 7.57
N LYS A 619 12.84 -41.03 8.71
CA LYS A 619 11.73 -41.40 9.60
C LYS A 619 10.97 -40.17 10.07
N ARG A 620 11.66 -39.13 10.50
CA ARG A 620 11.08 -37.90 10.99
C ARG A 620 10.27 -37.18 9.88
N LEU A 621 10.83 -37.01 8.70
CA LEU A 621 10.18 -36.35 7.58
C LEU A 621 8.96 -37.14 7.08
N ARG A 622 9.03 -38.47 7.04
CA ARG A 622 7.87 -39.32 6.73
C ARG A 622 6.75 -39.18 7.77
N ASN A 623 7.10 -39.11 9.06
CA ASN A 623 6.15 -38.85 10.13
C ASN A 623 5.47 -37.48 9.99
N MET A 624 6.15 -36.48 9.42
CA MET A 624 5.57 -35.19 9.06
C MET A 624 4.79 -35.22 7.73
N GLY A 625 4.70 -36.40 7.08
CA GLY A 625 3.93 -36.63 5.85
C GLY A 625 4.65 -36.20 4.57
N PHE A 626 5.98 -36.09 4.58
CA PHE A 626 6.78 -35.94 3.36
C PHE A 626 7.01 -37.31 2.73
N LYS A 627 7.17 -37.33 1.40
CA LYS A 627 7.45 -38.54 0.62
C LYS A 627 8.89 -38.52 0.11
N PRO A 628 9.51 -39.65 -0.26
CA PRO A 628 10.76 -39.65 -0.99
C PRO A 628 10.68 -38.77 -2.24
N GLY A 629 11.70 -37.92 -2.46
CA GLY A 629 11.69 -36.90 -3.51
C GLY A 629 11.07 -35.57 -3.13
N ASP A 630 10.36 -35.47 -1.98
CA ASP A 630 10.00 -34.16 -1.40
C ASP A 630 11.19 -33.52 -0.68
N TYR A 631 12.15 -34.32 -0.23
CA TYR A 631 13.41 -33.89 0.37
C TYR A 631 14.57 -34.59 -0.32
N ILE A 632 15.60 -33.84 -0.61
CA ILE A 632 16.75 -34.26 -1.40
C ILE A 632 18.00 -33.97 -0.60
N PHE A 633 18.85 -34.99 -0.41
CA PHE A 633 20.10 -34.82 0.25
C PHE A 633 21.17 -34.37 -0.73
N LYS A 634 22.05 -33.46 -0.32
CA LYS A 634 23.17 -33.04 -1.15
C LYS A 634 24.16 -34.22 -1.35
N THR A 635 24.98 -34.07 -2.36
CA THR A 635 25.95 -35.11 -2.81
C THR A 635 26.80 -35.66 -1.68
N LEU A 636 27.08 -36.96 -1.75
CA LEU A 636 28.09 -37.66 -0.91
C LEU A 636 29.47 -37.72 -1.58
N ILE A 637 29.62 -37.32 -2.84
CA ILE A 637 30.90 -37.24 -3.52
C ILE A 637 31.57 -35.92 -3.09
N ARG A 638 31.55 -34.96 -3.94
CA ARG A 638 32.01 -33.59 -3.76
C ARG A 638 31.07 -32.72 -4.58
N ASP A 639 30.85 -31.53 -4.11
CA ASP A 639 30.20 -30.51 -4.91
C ASP A 639 31.08 -30.21 -6.12
N GLU A 640 30.44 -30.14 -7.31
CA GLU A 640 31.15 -29.93 -8.57
C GLU A 640 32.32 -30.94 -8.78
N PHE A 641 31.97 -32.22 -8.75
CA PHE A 641 32.97 -33.29 -8.79
C PHE A 641 33.65 -33.46 -10.15
N ALA A 642 34.95 -33.81 -10.13
CA ALA A 642 35.72 -34.27 -11.27
C ALA A 642 35.91 -35.81 -11.18
N LYS A 643 36.45 -36.43 -12.24
CA LYS A 643 36.69 -37.87 -12.30
C LYS A 643 37.40 -38.45 -11.05
N ARG A 644 38.46 -37.78 -10.57
CA ARG A 644 39.25 -38.20 -9.34
C ARG A 644 38.39 -38.21 -8.07
N HIS A 645 37.25 -37.58 -8.05
CA HIS A 645 36.35 -37.50 -6.87
C HIS A 645 35.33 -38.65 -6.83
N ILE A 646 35.15 -39.39 -7.93
CA ILE A 646 34.19 -40.51 -8.00
C ILE A 646 34.36 -41.55 -6.89
N PRO A 647 35.58 -41.94 -6.49
CA PRO A 647 35.79 -42.91 -5.41
C PRO A 647 35.47 -42.38 -4.02
N LEU A 648 35.43 -41.05 -3.84
CA LEU A 648 35.17 -40.46 -2.52
C LEU A 648 33.85 -40.96 -1.91
N ASN A 649 33.89 -41.41 -0.65
CA ASN A 649 32.72 -41.87 0.08
C ASN A 649 31.99 -43.06 -0.57
N ALA A 650 32.66 -43.88 -1.38
CA ALA A 650 32.10 -45.07 -2.01
C ALA A 650 31.50 -46.04 -0.99
N ASP A 651 32.23 -46.32 0.10
CA ASP A 651 31.76 -47.19 1.18
C ASP A 651 30.49 -46.63 1.86
N LYS A 652 30.45 -45.33 2.09
CA LYS A 652 29.25 -44.65 2.64
C LYS A 652 28.08 -44.76 1.70
N ARG A 653 28.27 -44.57 0.38
CA ARG A 653 27.19 -44.76 -0.61
C ARG A 653 26.69 -46.19 -0.60
N ALA A 654 27.61 -47.18 -0.53
CA ALA A 654 27.28 -48.59 -0.45
C ALA A 654 26.47 -48.89 0.84
N ALA A 655 26.90 -48.36 1.99
CA ALA A 655 26.17 -48.49 3.25
C ALA A 655 24.77 -47.87 3.20
N VAL A 656 24.63 -46.68 2.66
CA VAL A 656 23.33 -46.03 2.50
C VAL A 656 22.44 -46.81 1.52
N THR A 657 22.99 -47.27 0.40
CA THR A 657 22.25 -48.12 -0.55
C THR A 657 21.78 -49.42 0.07
N LYS A 658 22.62 -50.07 0.86
CA LYS A 658 22.26 -51.29 1.59
C LYS A 658 21.13 -51.09 2.57
N GLU A 659 21.13 -49.97 3.28
CA GLU A 659 20.10 -49.63 4.30
C GLU A 659 18.76 -49.17 3.67
N PHE A 660 18.82 -48.34 2.64
CA PHE A 660 17.63 -47.64 2.12
C PHE A 660 17.22 -48.02 0.69
N GLY A 661 18.05 -48.78 -0.02
CA GLY A 661 17.87 -49.05 -1.43
C GLY A 661 17.84 -47.73 -2.25
N THR A 662 16.82 -47.58 -3.08
CA THR A 662 16.60 -46.36 -3.90
C THR A 662 15.57 -45.39 -3.30
N ASN A 663 15.17 -45.59 -2.04
CA ASN A 663 14.11 -44.82 -1.39
C ASN A 663 14.54 -43.44 -0.94
N LEU A 664 15.84 -43.13 -0.84
CA LEU A 664 16.36 -41.81 -0.56
C LEU A 664 16.82 -41.13 -1.85
N TRP A 665 16.61 -39.81 -1.93
CA TRP A 665 17.03 -39.04 -3.08
C TRP A 665 18.26 -38.21 -2.73
N PHE A 666 19.29 -38.35 -3.56
CA PHE A 666 20.52 -37.58 -3.49
C PHE A 666 20.75 -36.80 -4.76
N GLN A 667 21.29 -35.59 -4.60
CA GLN A 667 21.69 -34.71 -5.69
C GLN A 667 23.15 -34.91 -6.03
N ALA A 668 23.47 -35.08 -7.32
CA ALA A 668 24.82 -34.93 -7.86
C ALA A 668 24.95 -33.57 -8.54
N VAL A 669 25.97 -32.79 -8.20
CA VAL A 669 26.32 -31.53 -8.86
C VAL A 669 27.53 -31.73 -9.74
N TYR A 670 27.39 -31.56 -11.02
CA TYR A 670 28.39 -31.85 -12.03
C TYR A 670 29.02 -30.59 -12.62
N LEU A 671 30.34 -30.51 -12.59
CA LEU A 671 31.10 -29.43 -13.23
C LEU A 671 31.58 -29.86 -14.62
N SER A 672 31.45 -29.01 -15.63
CA SER A 672 31.87 -29.29 -17.00
C SER A 672 33.37 -29.09 -17.27
N THR A 673 34.22 -29.62 -16.39
CA THR A 673 35.66 -29.57 -16.70
C THR A 673 35.95 -30.49 -17.89
N PRO A 674 36.63 -30.01 -18.92
CA PRO A 674 36.97 -30.88 -20.05
C PRO A 674 37.85 -32.07 -19.63
N PRO A 675 37.80 -33.24 -20.33
CA PRO A 675 38.76 -34.30 -20.16
C PRO A 675 40.19 -33.78 -20.32
N PRO A 676 41.19 -34.35 -19.59
CA PRO A 676 41.09 -35.58 -18.79
C PRO A 676 40.68 -35.37 -17.35
N THR A 677 40.49 -34.15 -16.85
CA THR A 677 40.17 -33.87 -15.43
C THR A 677 38.69 -34.01 -15.12
N GLY A 678 37.81 -33.74 -16.07
CA GLY A 678 36.34 -33.89 -15.94
C GLY A 678 35.92 -35.34 -15.99
N ALA A 679 34.84 -35.69 -15.28
CA ALA A 679 34.19 -37.00 -15.43
C ALA A 679 33.41 -37.01 -16.75
N THR A 680 33.54 -38.14 -17.52
CA THR A 680 32.68 -38.38 -18.66
C THR A 680 31.37 -39.08 -18.24
N ILE A 681 30.38 -39.17 -19.12
CA ILE A 681 29.15 -39.93 -18.81
C ILE A 681 29.46 -41.44 -18.65
N GLU A 682 30.47 -41.96 -19.36
CA GLU A 682 30.98 -43.33 -19.25
C GLU A 682 31.54 -43.56 -17.86
N ASP A 683 32.40 -42.69 -17.33
CA ASP A 683 32.94 -42.75 -15.96
C ASP A 683 31.82 -42.80 -14.92
N ILE A 684 30.77 -41.99 -15.15
CA ILE A 684 29.62 -41.87 -14.26
C ILE A 684 28.80 -43.18 -14.25
N GLU A 685 28.57 -43.77 -15.42
CA GLU A 685 27.81 -45.02 -15.55
C GLU A 685 28.61 -46.24 -15.06
N GLU A 686 29.91 -46.32 -15.37
CA GLU A 686 30.79 -47.37 -14.89
C GLU A 686 30.83 -47.39 -13.34
N ALA A 687 30.87 -46.23 -12.71
CA ALA A 687 30.81 -46.08 -11.27
C ALA A 687 29.39 -46.27 -10.68
N LYS A 688 28.37 -46.62 -11.49
CA LYS A 688 26.98 -46.81 -11.11
C LYS A 688 26.37 -45.61 -10.32
N LEU A 689 26.87 -44.43 -10.59
CA LEU A 689 26.38 -43.22 -9.90
C LEU A 689 24.88 -42.90 -10.20
N PRO A 690 24.34 -43.13 -11.41
CA PRO A 690 22.93 -42.91 -11.68
C PRO A 690 21.97 -43.82 -10.90
N GLU A 691 22.45 -44.96 -10.42
CA GLU A 691 21.67 -45.83 -9.54
C GLU A 691 21.47 -45.23 -8.15
N PHE A 692 22.47 -44.47 -7.67
CA PHE A 692 22.46 -43.80 -6.37
C PHE A 692 21.87 -42.40 -6.42
N TYR A 693 22.32 -41.55 -7.37
CA TYR A 693 21.87 -40.15 -7.49
C TYR A 693 20.64 -40.04 -8.38
N LYS A 694 19.51 -39.66 -7.79
CA LYS A 694 18.24 -39.49 -8.53
C LYS A 694 18.05 -38.10 -9.13
N MET A 695 18.80 -37.11 -8.65
CA MET A 695 18.81 -35.74 -9.18
C MET A 695 20.22 -35.36 -9.63
N TRP A 696 20.35 -34.98 -10.89
CA TRP A 696 21.59 -34.53 -11.51
C TRP A 696 21.48 -33.07 -11.89
N THR A 697 22.38 -32.26 -11.37
CA THR A 697 22.40 -30.81 -11.64
C THR A 697 23.67 -30.50 -12.43
N LEU A 698 23.50 -30.26 -13.73
CA LEU A 698 24.59 -30.02 -14.67
C LEU A 698 24.84 -28.53 -14.82
N ILE A 699 26.10 -28.08 -14.83
CA ILE A 699 26.39 -26.67 -15.08
C ILE A 699 25.94 -26.26 -16.49
N ASP A 700 25.35 -25.07 -16.66
CA ASP A 700 24.82 -24.57 -17.95
C ASP A 700 25.87 -24.63 -19.09
N GLY A 701 27.16 -24.48 -18.76
CA GLY A 701 28.25 -24.57 -19.71
C GLY A 701 28.32 -25.89 -20.49
N VAL A 702 27.86 -27.02 -19.90
CA VAL A 702 27.82 -28.34 -20.55
C VAL A 702 26.93 -28.34 -21.82
N PHE A 703 25.88 -27.51 -21.81
CA PHE A 703 24.95 -27.42 -22.92
C PHE A 703 25.45 -26.54 -24.09
N ARG A 704 26.58 -25.87 -23.94
CA ARG A 704 27.28 -25.10 -24.99
C ARG A 704 28.24 -25.96 -25.78
N ASP A 705 28.58 -27.14 -25.24
CA ASP A 705 29.53 -28.09 -25.85
C ASP A 705 28.81 -29.11 -26.73
N LYS A 706 28.79 -28.87 -28.03
CA LYS A 706 28.34 -29.72 -29.16
C LYS A 706 27.54 -30.98 -28.79
N GLY A 707 26.40 -30.81 -28.11
CA GLY A 707 25.49 -31.91 -27.79
C GLY A 707 25.83 -32.73 -26.53
N ARG A 708 26.95 -32.45 -25.85
CA ARG A 708 27.35 -33.21 -24.65
C ARG A 708 26.30 -33.17 -23.54
N GLY A 709 25.74 -31.96 -23.25
CA GLY A 709 24.69 -31.83 -22.22
C GLY A 709 23.42 -32.57 -22.60
N ASP A 710 23.06 -32.58 -23.89
CA ASP A 710 21.88 -33.29 -24.37
C ASP A 710 22.08 -34.80 -24.29
N GLU A 711 23.27 -35.31 -24.64
CA GLU A 711 23.63 -36.72 -24.52
C GLU A 711 23.64 -37.19 -23.06
N MET A 712 24.25 -36.42 -22.15
CA MET A 712 24.20 -36.71 -20.72
C MET A 712 22.76 -36.73 -20.23
N THR A 713 21.94 -35.76 -20.62
CA THR A 713 20.53 -35.72 -20.26
C THR A 713 19.78 -36.97 -20.70
N ARG A 714 19.94 -37.38 -21.96
CA ARG A 714 19.32 -38.57 -22.53
C ARG A 714 19.70 -39.84 -21.77
N ARG A 715 20.99 -40.03 -21.49
CA ARG A 715 21.53 -41.25 -20.82
C ARG A 715 21.11 -41.28 -19.34
N LEU A 716 21.21 -40.18 -18.61
CA LEU A 716 20.79 -40.12 -17.23
C LEU A 716 19.26 -40.36 -17.08
N ARG A 717 18.46 -39.79 -17.97
CA ARG A 717 17.01 -40.05 -17.99
C ARG A 717 16.67 -41.48 -18.30
N ALA A 718 17.40 -42.16 -19.20
CA ALA A 718 17.24 -43.58 -19.46
C ALA A 718 17.48 -44.46 -18.21
N LYS A 719 18.25 -43.96 -17.22
CA LYS A 719 18.45 -44.55 -15.89
C LYS A 719 17.44 -44.07 -14.82
N GLY A 720 16.40 -43.34 -15.22
CA GLY A 720 15.35 -42.86 -14.34
C GLY A 720 15.74 -41.65 -13.49
N CYS A 721 16.82 -40.94 -13.83
CA CYS A 721 17.25 -39.74 -13.14
C CYS A 721 16.50 -38.48 -13.57
N LYS A 722 16.35 -37.54 -12.67
CA LYS A 722 15.91 -36.16 -12.96
C LYS A 722 17.13 -35.33 -13.32
N VAL A 723 17.05 -34.58 -14.43
CA VAL A 723 18.18 -33.79 -14.90
C VAL A 723 17.85 -32.30 -14.85
N TRP A 724 18.65 -31.59 -14.09
CA TRP A 724 18.58 -30.16 -13.89
C TRP A 724 19.81 -29.48 -14.48
N THR A 725 19.72 -28.20 -14.69
CA THR A 725 20.87 -27.36 -14.99
C THR A 725 21.06 -26.28 -13.93
N TYR A 726 22.27 -25.71 -13.82
CA TYR A 726 22.50 -24.59 -12.91
C TYR A 726 23.40 -23.53 -13.51
N LYS A 727 23.20 -22.32 -13.04
CA LYS A 727 24.09 -21.18 -13.28
C LYS A 727 24.74 -20.72 -11.99
N CYS A 728 25.99 -20.31 -12.11
CA CYS A 728 26.76 -19.70 -11.03
C CYS A 728 27.42 -18.42 -11.56
N SER A 729 27.24 -17.31 -10.88
CA SER A 729 27.86 -16.02 -11.20
C SER A 729 28.12 -15.25 -9.91
N LEU A 730 29.25 -14.58 -9.84
CA LEU A 730 29.61 -13.68 -8.74
C LEU A 730 28.99 -12.28 -8.91
N TYR A 731 28.35 -12.00 -10.05
CA TYR A 731 27.84 -10.66 -10.39
C TYR A 731 26.39 -10.75 -10.86
N MET A 732 25.55 -11.34 -10.04
CA MET A 732 24.15 -11.58 -10.42
C MET A 732 23.38 -10.29 -10.70
N GLN A 733 23.66 -9.21 -9.97
CA GLN A 733 22.93 -7.94 -10.10
C GLN A 733 23.31 -7.13 -11.35
N THR A 734 24.40 -7.50 -12.05
CA THR A 734 24.82 -6.87 -13.31
C THR A 734 24.56 -7.72 -14.56
N ARG A 735 24.07 -8.95 -14.39
CA ARG A 735 23.74 -9.83 -15.52
C ARG A 735 22.54 -9.31 -16.27
N ASP A 736 22.53 -9.56 -17.59
CA ASP A 736 21.38 -9.25 -18.40
C ASP A 736 20.12 -9.92 -17.89
N ILE A 737 19.07 -9.14 -17.72
CA ILE A 737 17.83 -9.58 -17.07
C ILE A 737 17.11 -10.61 -17.93
N LEU A 738 17.06 -10.37 -19.25
CA LEU A 738 16.31 -11.20 -20.18
C LEU A 738 17.03 -12.52 -20.43
N ASP A 739 18.30 -12.47 -20.86
CA ASP A 739 19.07 -13.67 -21.24
C ASP A 739 19.41 -14.56 -20.03
N TYR A 740 19.89 -13.94 -18.92
CA TYR A 740 20.40 -14.69 -17.79
C TYR A 740 19.30 -15.30 -16.91
N TYR A 741 18.15 -14.61 -16.77
CA TYR A 741 17.07 -15.04 -15.88
C TYR A 741 15.87 -15.59 -16.65
N ARG A 742 15.24 -14.83 -17.54
CA ARG A 742 13.99 -15.22 -18.19
C ARG A 742 14.20 -16.28 -19.29
N PHE A 743 15.12 -16.05 -20.24
CA PHE A 743 15.38 -17.01 -21.32
C PHE A 743 16.21 -18.22 -20.90
N TYR A 744 16.92 -18.15 -19.79
CA TYR A 744 17.54 -19.34 -19.21
C TYR A 744 16.51 -20.43 -18.89
N LEU A 745 15.38 -20.02 -18.32
CA LEU A 745 14.27 -20.92 -18.02
C LEU A 745 13.65 -21.49 -19.31
N TRP A 746 13.41 -20.64 -20.29
CA TRP A 746 12.87 -21.05 -21.59
C TRP A 746 13.75 -22.09 -22.26
N ARG A 747 15.07 -21.83 -22.36
CA ARG A 747 16.04 -22.78 -22.95
C ARG A 747 16.04 -24.11 -22.20
N SER A 748 15.96 -24.08 -20.88
CA SER A 748 15.94 -25.28 -20.06
C SER A 748 14.67 -26.10 -20.25
N TYR A 749 13.53 -25.46 -20.29
CA TYR A 749 12.25 -26.12 -20.57
C TYR A 749 12.18 -26.70 -21.98
N MET A 750 12.60 -25.93 -22.99
CA MET A 750 12.59 -26.40 -24.38
C MET A 750 13.54 -27.59 -24.63
N ARG A 751 14.63 -27.73 -23.86
CA ARG A 751 15.49 -28.91 -23.82
C ARG A 751 14.86 -30.08 -23.08
N GLY A 752 13.71 -29.88 -22.49
CA GLY A 752 13.03 -30.90 -21.69
C GLY A 752 13.72 -31.19 -20.36
N LEU A 753 14.48 -30.28 -19.78
CA LEU A 753 15.06 -30.47 -18.43
C LEU A 753 13.97 -30.49 -17.35
N ASP A 754 14.23 -31.22 -16.28
CA ASP A 754 13.28 -31.33 -15.16
C ASP A 754 13.31 -30.10 -14.26
N GLY A 755 14.41 -29.36 -14.27
CA GLY A 755 14.50 -28.14 -13.45
C GLY A 755 15.77 -27.33 -13.68
N VAL A 756 15.79 -26.20 -12.99
CA VAL A 756 16.92 -25.27 -12.97
C VAL A 756 17.29 -24.87 -11.56
N ALA A 757 18.55 -24.56 -11.38
CA ALA A 757 19.07 -24.03 -10.13
C ALA A 757 19.96 -22.81 -10.38
N ILE A 758 20.03 -21.92 -9.39
CA ILE A 758 20.89 -20.76 -9.47
C ILE A 758 21.68 -20.60 -8.15
N TRP A 759 22.95 -20.32 -8.28
CA TRP A 759 23.79 -19.86 -7.18
C TRP A 759 23.76 -18.32 -7.18
N CYS A 760 23.14 -17.61 -6.21
CA CYS A 760 22.41 -18.13 -5.06
C CYS A 760 21.24 -17.20 -4.65
N SER A 761 20.52 -17.57 -3.59
CA SER A 761 19.41 -16.78 -3.08
C SER A 761 19.82 -15.44 -2.46
N GLY A 762 20.99 -15.37 -1.83
CA GLY A 762 21.51 -14.15 -1.21
C GLY A 762 23.02 -14.17 -1.12
N GLY A 763 23.63 -12.98 -1.07
CA GLY A 763 25.08 -12.81 -1.02
C GLY A 763 25.74 -13.21 0.31
N ARG A 764 27.07 -13.26 0.29
CA ARG A 764 27.90 -13.57 1.48
C ARG A 764 27.99 -12.41 2.46
N SER A 765 27.84 -11.18 2.02
CA SER A 765 27.91 -9.98 2.84
C SER A 765 26.65 -9.86 3.69
N GLY A 766 26.76 -10.22 4.95
CA GLY A 766 25.59 -10.38 5.82
C GLY A 766 25.20 -9.16 6.63
N SER A 767 25.81 -7.99 6.47
CA SER A 767 25.61 -6.95 7.48
C SER A 767 24.87 -5.69 7.02
N ASP A 768 24.89 -5.35 5.75
CA ASP A 768 24.29 -4.12 5.26
C ASP A 768 23.76 -4.26 3.84
N GLY A 769 22.70 -4.98 3.71
CA GLY A 769 21.97 -5.42 2.53
C GLY A 769 22.12 -4.69 1.19
N PHE A 770 22.72 -3.51 1.19
CA PHE A 770 23.01 -2.71 0.00
C PHE A 770 24.49 -2.33 -0.11
N ASP A 771 25.36 -2.87 0.73
CA ASP A 771 26.80 -2.68 0.58
C ASP A 771 27.36 -3.59 -0.51
N THR A 772 27.53 -3.01 -1.66
CA THR A 772 28.06 -3.65 -2.87
C THR A 772 29.58 -3.49 -3.02
N ARG A 773 30.27 -2.93 -2.01
CA ARG A 773 31.69 -2.59 -2.08
C ARG A 773 32.61 -3.77 -1.87
N ASP A 774 32.13 -4.86 -1.33
CA ASP A 774 32.89 -6.07 -1.10
C ASP A 774 33.08 -6.97 -2.33
N GLY A 775 32.42 -6.61 -3.47
CA GLY A 775 32.51 -7.32 -4.74
C GLY A 775 31.90 -8.73 -4.75
N TYR A 776 31.14 -9.11 -3.71
CA TYR A 776 30.55 -10.43 -3.54
C TYR A 776 29.03 -10.38 -3.44
N ASP A 777 28.39 -9.72 -4.35
CA ASP A 777 26.93 -9.82 -4.43
C ASP A 777 26.52 -10.82 -5.52
N ASP A 778 26.52 -12.09 -5.12
CA ASP A 778 26.14 -13.21 -5.94
C ASP A 778 24.67 -13.63 -5.72
N GLY A 779 23.90 -12.88 -4.89
CA GLY A 779 22.52 -13.18 -4.55
C GLY A 779 21.49 -12.60 -5.51
N ILE A 780 20.41 -13.33 -5.72
CA ILE A 780 19.22 -12.82 -6.45
C ILE A 780 18.35 -11.91 -5.59
N THR A 781 18.48 -11.98 -4.27
CA THR A 781 17.83 -11.13 -3.28
C THR A 781 18.86 -10.37 -2.47
N PHE A 782 18.49 -9.19 -1.97
CA PHE A 782 19.28 -8.49 -0.98
C PHE A 782 18.83 -8.84 0.44
N CYS A 783 19.72 -8.63 1.41
CA CYS A 783 19.41 -8.77 2.82
C CYS A 783 19.28 -7.39 3.45
N GLY A 784 18.08 -6.92 3.70
CA GLY A 784 17.83 -5.67 4.39
C GLY A 784 18.06 -5.83 5.89
N ASN A 785 18.89 -4.95 6.48
CA ASN A 785 19.20 -4.93 7.94
C ASN A 785 19.59 -6.28 8.56
N GLY A 786 20.19 -7.18 7.78
CA GLY A 786 20.64 -8.49 8.22
C GLY A 786 19.53 -9.50 8.55
N LYS A 787 18.26 -9.20 8.28
CA LYS A 787 17.13 -10.08 8.65
C LYS A 787 16.08 -10.23 7.59
N THR A 788 15.79 -9.19 6.80
CA THR A 788 14.70 -9.18 5.82
C THR A 788 15.22 -9.42 4.43
N ARG A 789 14.64 -10.37 3.71
CA ARG A 789 14.94 -10.60 2.30
C ARG A 789 14.21 -9.59 1.44
N ILE A 790 14.93 -8.91 0.58
CA ILE A 790 14.42 -7.93 -0.36
C ILE A 790 14.51 -8.54 -1.76
N PRO A 791 13.38 -8.73 -2.45
CA PRO A 791 13.38 -9.19 -3.83
C PRO A 791 14.02 -8.17 -4.75
N THR A 792 14.45 -8.63 -5.92
CA THR A 792 15.05 -7.77 -6.93
C THR A 792 14.30 -7.86 -8.26
N LYS A 793 14.49 -6.87 -9.10
CA LYS A 793 14.01 -6.88 -10.48
C LYS A 793 14.41 -8.16 -11.25
N ARG A 794 15.58 -8.71 -10.95
CA ARG A 794 16.07 -9.96 -11.54
C ARG A 794 15.32 -11.19 -11.04
N PHE A 795 14.91 -11.15 -9.78
CA PHE A 795 14.06 -12.20 -9.23
C PHE A 795 12.65 -12.13 -9.83
N GLU A 796 12.12 -10.92 -10.08
CA GLU A 796 10.88 -10.76 -10.85
C GLU A 796 11.02 -11.33 -12.28
N ALA A 797 12.12 -11.05 -12.98
CA ALA A 797 12.35 -11.63 -14.31
C ALA A 797 12.46 -13.15 -14.29
N PHE A 798 13.00 -13.73 -13.24
CA PHE A 798 13.02 -15.18 -13.04
C PHE A 798 11.58 -15.72 -12.83
N ARG A 799 10.79 -15.07 -11.98
CA ARG A 799 9.37 -15.42 -11.78
C ARG A 799 8.58 -15.35 -13.07
N GLU A 800 8.73 -14.24 -13.81
CA GLU A 800 8.11 -14.05 -15.14
C GLU A 800 8.48 -15.18 -16.12
N GLY A 801 9.73 -15.60 -16.12
CA GLY A 801 10.17 -16.71 -16.96
C GLY A 801 9.53 -18.05 -16.59
N LEU A 802 9.23 -18.28 -15.30
CA LEU A 802 8.46 -19.46 -14.87
C LEU A 802 7.00 -19.36 -15.33
N GLU A 803 6.39 -18.20 -15.20
CA GLU A 803 5.03 -17.96 -15.65
C GLU A 803 4.91 -18.14 -17.17
N ASP A 804 5.85 -17.62 -17.95
CA ASP A 804 5.90 -17.90 -19.40
C ASP A 804 5.88 -19.40 -19.70
N ILE A 805 6.65 -20.20 -18.95
CA ILE A 805 6.67 -21.66 -19.11
C ILE A 805 5.32 -22.28 -18.76
N ALA A 806 4.68 -21.78 -17.71
CA ALA A 806 3.35 -22.27 -17.34
C ALA A 806 2.31 -21.96 -18.44
N TYR A 807 2.43 -20.79 -19.09
CA TYR A 807 1.62 -20.46 -20.27
C TYR A 807 1.92 -21.36 -21.46
N MET A 808 3.19 -21.68 -21.75
CA MET A 808 3.56 -22.63 -22.81
C MET A 808 2.95 -24.01 -22.56
N ASP A 809 3.06 -24.51 -21.35
CA ASP A 809 2.56 -25.80 -20.93
C ASP A 809 1.02 -25.85 -20.97
N ALA A 810 0.36 -24.81 -20.47
CA ALA A 810 -1.10 -24.69 -20.51
C ALA A 810 -1.60 -24.62 -21.96
N LEU A 811 -0.96 -23.84 -22.83
CA LEU A 811 -1.30 -23.74 -24.24
C LEU A 811 -1.14 -25.08 -24.96
N ALA A 812 -0.03 -25.78 -24.71
CA ALA A 812 0.21 -27.12 -25.29
C ALA A 812 -0.84 -28.12 -24.83
N LYS A 813 -1.22 -28.12 -23.55
CA LYS A 813 -2.27 -28.99 -23.01
C LYS A 813 -3.64 -28.70 -23.60
N GLU A 814 -4.02 -27.43 -23.76
CA GLU A 814 -5.32 -27.07 -24.34
C GLU A 814 -5.35 -27.36 -25.86
N ILE A 815 -4.24 -27.19 -26.59
CA ILE A 815 -4.11 -27.63 -27.98
C ILE A 815 -4.33 -29.15 -28.07
N ALA A 816 -3.70 -29.94 -27.22
CA ALA A 816 -3.84 -31.41 -27.23
C ALA A 816 -5.30 -31.83 -26.95
N LYS A 817 -5.96 -31.20 -25.96
CA LYS A 817 -7.39 -31.43 -25.67
C LYS A 817 -8.29 -31.06 -26.86
N ALA A 818 -8.02 -29.95 -27.51
CA ALA A 818 -8.79 -29.45 -28.64
C ALA A 818 -8.61 -30.36 -29.88
N LYS A 819 -7.38 -30.84 -30.16
CA LYS A 819 -7.11 -31.87 -31.19
C LYS A 819 -7.88 -33.16 -30.90
N GLY A 820 -7.92 -33.62 -29.65
CA GLY A 820 -8.69 -34.81 -29.28
C GLY A 820 -10.21 -34.69 -29.54
N THR A 821 -10.72 -33.45 -29.59
CA THR A 821 -12.13 -33.15 -29.94
C THR A 821 -12.30 -32.67 -31.39
N LYS A 822 -11.29 -32.82 -32.23
CA LYS A 822 -11.27 -32.45 -33.68
C LYS A 822 -11.56 -30.95 -33.91
N ARG A 823 -11.18 -30.07 -32.98
CA ARG A 823 -11.26 -28.61 -33.17
C ARG A 823 -10.05 -28.09 -33.93
N ASP A 824 -10.23 -27.00 -34.71
CA ASP A 824 -9.14 -26.30 -35.32
C ASP A 824 -8.25 -25.62 -34.27
N VAL A 825 -6.97 -25.94 -34.33
CA VAL A 825 -5.94 -25.40 -33.44
C VAL A 825 -4.76 -24.78 -34.18
N SER A 826 -4.91 -24.55 -35.49
CA SER A 826 -3.83 -24.09 -36.33
C SER A 826 -3.20 -22.78 -35.82
N LYS A 827 -3.99 -21.79 -35.45
CA LYS A 827 -3.52 -20.53 -34.85
C LYS A 827 -2.80 -20.74 -33.52
N ALA A 828 -3.40 -21.54 -32.63
CA ALA A 828 -2.82 -21.84 -31.34
C ALA A 828 -1.49 -22.59 -31.47
N GLN A 829 -1.40 -23.54 -32.40
CA GLN A 829 -0.18 -24.29 -32.69
C GLN A 829 0.91 -23.35 -33.26
N ALA A 830 0.56 -22.49 -34.23
CA ALA A 830 1.49 -21.50 -34.76
C ALA A 830 2.04 -20.54 -33.68
N LEU A 831 1.20 -20.12 -32.75
CA LEU A 831 1.63 -19.30 -31.62
C LEU A 831 2.62 -20.05 -30.71
N LEU A 832 2.35 -21.32 -30.42
CA LEU A 832 3.26 -22.15 -29.63
C LEU A 832 4.59 -22.38 -30.35
N ASP A 833 4.58 -22.55 -31.69
CA ASP A 833 5.76 -22.80 -32.50
C ASP A 833 6.65 -21.55 -32.64
N ARG A 834 6.10 -20.34 -32.54
CA ARG A 834 6.83 -19.07 -32.54
C ARG A 834 7.80 -18.86 -31.36
N ARG A 835 7.80 -19.73 -30.37
CA ARG A 835 8.65 -19.58 -29.14
C ARG A 835 10.13 -19.36 -29.45
N ALA A 836 10.68 -20.12 -30.42
CA ALA A 836 12.09 -19.97 -30.77
C ALA A 836 12.40 -18.60 -31.41
N GLU A 837 11.50 -18.09 -32.23
CA GLU A 837 11.59 -16.77 -32.86
C GLU A 837 11.51 -15.65 -31.80
N VAL A 838 10.57 -15.74 -30.86
CA VAL A 838 10.43 -14.78 -29.75
C VAL A 838 11.72 -14.71 -28.93
N MET A 839 12.32 -15.87 -28.64
CA MET A 839 13.59 -15.92 -27.91
C MET A 839 14.76 -15.35 -28.72
N GLN A 840 14.76 -15.50 -30.07
CA GLN A 840 15.80 -14.94 -30.94
C GLN A 840 15.74 -13.41 -31.02
N LYS A 841 14.54 -12.82 -30.96
CA LYS A 841 14.37 -11.37 -31.01
C LYS A 841 14.91 -10.69 -29.75
N ALA A 842 14.94 -11.39 -28.62
CA ALA A 842 15.46 -10.92 -27.34
C ALA A 842 14.91 -9.55 -26.91
N ASP A 843 13.60 -9.34 -27.09
CA ASP A 843 12.89 -8.10 -26.80
C ASP A 843 11.76 -8.36 -25.80
N TYR A 844 11.66 -7.51 -24.78
CA TYR A 844 10.64 -7.64 -23.72
C TYR A 844 9.23 -7.42 -24.24
N GLY A 845 9.03 -6.43 -25.11
CA GLY A 845 7.72 -6.15 -25.70
C GLY A 845 7.17 -7.31 -26.50
N VAL A 846 8.02 -7.95 -27.32
CA VAL A 846 7.68 -9.13 -28.11
C VAL A 846 7.33 -10.31 -27.20
N LEU A 847 8.02 -10.46 -26.09
CA LEU A 847 7.80 -11.53 -25.13
C LEU A 847 6.50 -11.34 -24.36
N ASP A 848 6.24 -10.13 -23.88
CA ASP A 848 5.03 -9.79 -23.13
C ASP A 848 3.79 -9.89 -24.06
N GLU A 849 3.90 -9.46 -25.32
CA GLU A 849 2.87 -9.65 -26.35
C GLU A 849 2.57 -11.13 -26.59
N TRP A 850 3.62 -11.96 -26.71
CA TRP A 850 3.46 -13.40 -26.89
C TRP A 850 2.70 -14.03 -25.70
N ARG A 851 3.08 -13.69 -24.47
CA ARG A 851 2.40 -14.21 -23.26
C ARG A 851 0.92 -13.79 -23.22
N LEU A 852 0.65 -12.53 -23.51
CA LEU A 852 -0.71 -11.99 -23.54
C LEU A 852 -1.56 -12.70 -24.62
N GLU A 853 -1.02 -12.91 -25.82
CA GLU A 853 -1.68 -13.67 -26.89
C GLU A 853 -1.91 -15.14 -26.51
N ALA A 854 -0.94 -15.77 -25.82
CA ALA A 854 -1.07 -17.13 -25.31
C ALA A 854 -2.21 -17.23 -24.27
N GLY A 855 -2.27 -16.30 -23.33
CA GLY A 855 -3.34 -16.24 -22.34
C GLY A 855 -4.72 -16.09 -22.96
N ARG A 856 -4.89 -15.17 -23.90
CA ARG A 856 -6.14 -15.00 -24.64
C ARG A 856 -6.53 -16.26 -25.40
N THR A 857 -5.56 -16.92 -26.07
CA THR A 857 -5.78 -18.15 -26.83
C THR A 857 -6.20 -19.31 -25.90
N ILE A 858 -5.54 -19.49 -24.76
CA ILE A 858 -5.91 -20.52 -23.77
C ILE A 858 -7.34 -20.28 -23.27
N HIS A 859 -7.66 -19.06 -22.90
CA HIS A 859 -8.99 -18.66 -22.44
C HIS A 859 -10.08 -18.98 -23.49
N GLU A 860 -9.84 -18.67 -24.77
CA GLU A 860 -10.76 -18.96 -25.86
C GLU A 860 -10.94 -20.47 -26.07
N LEU A 861 -9.87 -21.25 -26.03
CA LEU A 861 -9.91 -22.70 -26.16
C LEU A 861 -10.72 -23.36 -25.03
N ILE A 862 -10.58 -22.88 -23.82
CA ILE A 862 -11.35 -23.37 -22.66
C ILE A 862 -12.83 -23.01 -22.80
N ARG A 863 -13.16 -21.78 -23.13
CA ARG A 863 -14.56 -21.33 -23.29
C ARG A 863 -15.29 -22.06 -24.39
N SER A 864 -14.66 -22.24 -25.52
CA SER A 864 -15.26 -23.02 -26.63
C SER A 864 -15.50 -24.48 -26.26
N SER A 865 -14.62 -25.07 -25.43
CA SER A 865 -14.84 -26.42 -24.89
C SER A 865 -16.03 -26.53 -23.97
N ASN A 866 -16.28 -25.52 -23.15
CA ASN A 866 -17.39 -25.49 -22.21
C ASN A 866 -18.72 -25.21 -22.92
N ALA A 867 -18.73 -24.40 -23.98
CA ALA A 867 -19.93 -24.12 -24.76
C ALA A 867 -20.46 -25.38 -25.49
N THR A 868 -19.56 -26.23 -25.97
CA THR A 868 -19.95 -27.53 -26.64
C THR A 868 -20.51 -28.56 -25.65
N LYS A 869 -20.12 -28.50 -24.35
CA LYS A 869 -20.64 -29.37 -23.30
C LYS A 869 -22.02 -28.92 -22.76
N SER A 870 -22.34 -27.64 -22.88
CA SER A 870 -23.60 -27.07 -22.35
C SER A 870 -24.76 -27.09 -23.32
N THR A 871 -24.58 -27.58 -24.58
CA THR A 871 -25.70 -27.78 -25.52
C THR A 871 -26.32 -29.13 -25.21
N PRO A 872 -27.54 -29.21 -24.63
CA PRO A 872 -28.19 -30.49 -24.40
C PRO A 872 -28.49 -31.12 -25.77
N GLY A 873 -28.03 -32.33 -25.99
CA GLY A 873 -28.39 -33.07 -27.17
C GLY A 873 -29.88 -33.00 -27.37
N LYS A 874 -30.36 -32.41 -28.48
CA LYS A 874 -31.75 -32.56 -28.91
C LYS A 874 -32.03 -34.07 -28.94
N ALA A 875 -32.76 -34.53 -28.00
CA ALA A 875 -33.30 -35.88 -28.00
C ALA A 875 -34.03 -36.04 -29.35
N LYS A 876 -33.51 -36.92 -30.22
CA LYS A 876 -34.27 -37.38 -31.36
C LYS A 876 -35.51 -38.09 -30.83
N LYS A 877 -36.65 -37.49 -31.07
CA LYS A 877 -37.95 -38.17 -31.01
C LYS A 877 -38.00 -39.13 -32.18
#